data_269700fbf9412055c57f61647b6d0f63
#
_entry.id   269700fbf9412055c57f61647b6d0f63
#
_cell.length_a   1.000
_cell.length_b   1.000
_cell.length_c   1.000
_cell.angle_alpha   90.00
_cell.angle_beta   90.00
_cell.angle_gamma   90.00
#
_symmetry.space_group_name_H-M   'P 1'
#
loop_
_entity.id
_entity.type
_entity.pdbx_description
1 polymer ?
#
loop_
_entity_poly.entity_id
_entity_poly.type
_entity_poly.pdbx_seq_one_letter_code
_entity_poly.pdbx_strand_id
1 'polypeptide(L)'
;MIRAKLFYRLMVRPLLREPVRMVLTTLAVALGVAVVLAMELAGNAATGSFHSSMETLAGGYALEITATGGIPETVVGVLERQPWPLTVSPRLEDFLTIADSKHTLPLVGMDMIREGDRYQQSGSPQGTGPAVADVVKEMQKPTSVWVGRSLRKKAGEQLEAIVNDRSYWFTVIGTYDDAGNDGAIVMDLAGAEKLLSREGKLDRILVKIPDHASVGEWETRISERLPAGVQVHAQGTETEENRKMLAAFRWNLRLLSYISLVVGAFLIYNTIAISVVRRRGEIGIVRAIGASRRTVFLAFLGEAAGIGLLGGSFGVPLGRALASGAVKLMGLTVQALYLSSRPGPIEVTPGVVALGLMIGVGVAVASAWSPAREAMRAAPVDAMALGRREYAARVEKTRDLVVSGILALTALLCSRVPPIAGRPVFGYLATLFLIAAGASAIPSLVSFVSNATAATLGKLFGVEALLASRSLVASLARTSVLVGALSTAVAMMTAVGIMVGSFRQTVVTWMETQLPADLYLRPAGEAAADRHPTISLDLVEQISKLPGVAAVERLRVYEISLDAKPVELAWLDLGVLREYRRSDFLSGRQATEVLGELRGTNAVIVSEPFSYKHGKKAGDSLTLTLGGLPASFKIADVFYDYGNERGAILMDRETMLRYLPDPQPTNIAIYVQRDADPETVKQEIFRAATGHRVLVFSDRDLRHEAIRIFDRTFAITYALEAIAILVAVMGVAGALLALVIDQRRELGLLRFLGASAGQIRKLILAEAGLLGLLANFAGFVVGYFLSLVLVFVINKQSFGWTIRFHWPVAVLVGALTAVYAATVLAGVYPARMAVRLDPLEVIHEE
;
A
#
# COMPACT_ATOMS: atom_id res chain seq x y z
N MET A 1 18.03 25.29 -41.31
CA MET A 1 17.87 24.04 -42.07
C MET A 1 19.08 23.11 -41.98
N ILE A 2 20.34 23.57 -42.16
CA ILE A 2 21.55 22.75 -42.14
C ILE A 2 21.72 22.03 -40.77
N ARG A 3 21.50 22.70 -39.65
CA ARG A 3 21.60 22.11 -38.30
C ARG A 3 20.57 20.98 -38.06
N ALA A 4 19.33 21.12 -38.55
CA ALA A 4 18.29 20.12 -38.41
C ALA A 4 18.57 18.87 -39.30
N LYS A 5 19.06 19.06 -40.55
CA LYS A 5 19.52 17.95 -41.41
C LYS A 5 20.70 17.19 -40.82
N LEU A 6 21.64 17.89 -40.21
CA LEU A 6 22.81 17.30 -39.56
C LEU A 6 22.38 16.50 -38.29
N PHE A 7 21.49 17.08 -37.50
CA PHE A 7 20.89 16.38 -36.35
C PHE A 7 20.16 15.11 -36.77
N TYR A 8 19.32 15.18 -37.78
CA TYR A 8 18.61 14.01 -38.31
C TYR A 8 19.58 12.91 -38.79
N ARG A 9 20.59 13.27 -39.56
CA ARG A 9 21.57 12.30 -40.10
C ARG A 9 22.45 11.70 -39.02
N LEU A 10 22.83 12.46 -37.99
CA LEU A 10 23.75 12.00 -36.95
C LEU A 10 23.03 11.31 -35.79
N MET A 11 21.77 11.70 -35.48
CA MET A 11 21.06 11.19 -34.28
C MET A 11 19.89 10.27 -34.62
N VAL A 12 19.02 10.65 -35.56
CA VAL A 12 17.78 9.90 -35.82
C VAL A 12 18.03 8.69 -36.74
N ARG A 13 18.81 8.87 -37.78
CA ARG A 13 19.10 7.80 -38.78
C ARG A 13 19.81 6.58 -38.19
N PRO A 14 20.80 6.69 -37.28
CA PRO A 14 21.42 5.55 -36.64
C PRO A 14 20.48 4.83 -35.65
N LEU A 15 19.61 5.58 -34.96
CA LEU A 15 18.56 5.00 -34.09
C LEU A 15 17.62 4.09 -34.89
N LEU A 16 17.21 4.52 -36.08
CA LEU A 16 16.34 3.73 -36.96
C LEU A 16 17.02 2.50 -37.56
N ARG A 17 18.36 2.41 -37.53
CA ARG A 17 19.11 1.24 -37.96
C ARG A 17 19.18 0.12 -36.92
N GLU A 18 18.91 0.41 -35.65
CA GLU A 18 18.84 -0.56 -34.55
C GLU A 18 17.43 -0.63 -33.93
N PRO A 19 16.39 -1.04 -34.68
CA PRO A 19 14.99 -0.91 -34.23
C PRO A 19 14.69 -1.73 -32.99
N VAL A 20 15.24 -2.93 -32.86
CA VAL A 20 15.02 -3.83 -31.72
C VAL A 20 15.48 -3.17 -30.41
N ARG A 21 16.66 -2.54 -30.43
CA ARG A 21 17.21 -1.86 -29.27
C ARG A 21 16.39 -0.64 -28.88
N MET A 22 16.01 0.17 -29.88
CA MET A 22 15.17 1.36 -29.68
C MET A 22 13.82 0.96 -29.05
N VAL A 23 13.18 -0.08 -29.56
CA VAL A 23 11.90 -0.61 -29.03
C VAL A 23 12.08 -1.10 -27.61
N LEU A 24 13.11 -1.92 -27.31
CA LEU A 24 13.37 -2.42 -25.97
C LEU A 24 13.61 -1.29 -24.96
N THR A 25 14.38 -0.26 -25.34
CA THR A 25 14.66 0.88 -24.45
C THR A 25 13.41 1.72 -24.22
N THR A 26 12.65 2.03 -25.29
CA THR A 26 11.41 2.80 -25.19
C THR A 26 10.36 2.05 -24.38
N LEU A 27 10.23 0.75 -24.57
CA LEU A 27 9.32 -0.11 -23.81
C LEU A 27 9.69 -0.16 -22.33
N ALA A 28 10.98 -0.25 -22.00
CA ALA A 28 11.45 -0.23 -20.62
C ALA A 28 11.13 1.10 -19.92
N VAL A 29 11.30 2.23 -20.61
CA VAL A 29 10.91 3.55 -20.10
C VAL A 29 9.40 3.64 -19.95
N ALA A 30 8.65 3.17 -20.94
CA ALA A 30 7.19 3.15 -20.88
C ALA A 30 6.66 2.32 -19.71
N LEU A 31 7.23 1.15 -19.46
CA LEU A 31 6.89 0.32 -18.31
C LEU A 31 7.24 1.01 -16.99
N GLY A 32 8.43 1.63 -16.88
CA GLY A 32 8.81 2.37 -15.69
C GLY A 32 7.86 3.54 -15.38
N VAL A 33 7.51 4.33 -16.38
CA VAL A 33 6.55 5.44 -16.27
C VAL A 33 5.15 4.90 -15.97
N ALA A 34 4.73 3.81 -16.62
CA ALA A 34 3.43 3.19 -16.43
C ALA A 34 3.22 2.72 -14.99
N VAL A 35 4.24 2.13 -14.38
CA VAL A 35 4.19 1.68 -12.97
C VAL A 35 3.98 2.86 -12.02
N VAL A 36 4.72 3.96 -12.20
CA VAL A 36 4.58 5.16 -11.36
C VAL A 36 3.20 5.78 -11.52
N LEU A 37 2.72 5.92 -12.76
CA LEU A 37 1.40 6.48 -13.04
C LEU A 37 0.26 5.57 -12.55
N ALA A 38 0.42 4.25 -12.68
CA ALA A 38 -0.56 3.29 -12.19
C ALA A 38 -0.78 3.44 -10.67
N MET A 39 0.31 3.59 -9.92
CA MET A 39 0.23 3.81 -8.47
C MET A 39 -0.37 5.16 -8.09
N GLU A 40 -0.03 6.22 -8.83
CA GLU A 40 -0.61 7.55 -8.60
C GLU A 40 -2.11 7.55 -8.88
N LEU A 41 -2.53 6.99 -10.01
CA LEU A 41 -3.93 6.90 -10.39
C LEU A 41 -4.74 5.99 -9.46
N ALA A 42 -4.19 4.82 -9.10
CA ALA A 42 -4.84 3.91 -8.15
C ALA A 42 -4.96 4.52 -6.76
N GLY A 43 -3.91 5.22 -6.30
CA GLY A 43 -3.92 5.93 -5.03
C GLY A 43 -4.94 7.06 -5.00
N ASN A 44 -5.09 7.83 -6.08
CA ASN A 44 -6.09 8.90 -6.19
C ASN A 44 -7.52 8.33 -6.24
N ALA A 45 -7.75 7.26 -6.98
CA ALA A 45 -9.03 6.58 -7.02
C ALA A 45 -9.43 6.01 -5.65
N ALA A 46 -8.47 5.46 -4.90
CA ALA A 46 -8.70 4.97 -3.54
C ALA A 46 -9.05 6.07 -2.54
N THR A 47 -8.45 7.27 -2.65
CA THR A 47 -8.73 8.39 -1.74
C THR A 47 -9.96 9.21 -2.13
N GLY A 48 -10.34 9.24 -3.41
CA GLY A 48 -11.53 9.97 -3.87
C GLY A 48 -12.85 9.41 -3.34
N SER A 49 -12.85 8.18 -2.85
CA SER A 49 -14.04 7.50 -2.32
C SER A 49 -14.35 7.83 -0.85
N PHE A 50 -13.45 8.52 -0.15
CA PHE A 50 -13.61 8.84 1.28
C PHE A 50 -14.38 10.13 1.57
N HIS A 51 -14.94 10.80 0.56
CA HIS A 51 -16.01 11.78 0.80
C HIS A 51 -17.29 11.03 1.14
N SER A 52 -17.47 10.75 2.43
CA SER A 52 -18.62 9.99 2.91
C SER A 52 -19.90 10.78 2.70
N SER A 53 -21.01 10.09 2.50
CA SER A 53 -22.35 10.67 2.52
C SER A 53 -22.62 11.45 3.83
N MET A 54 -21.92 11.10 4.89
CA MET A 54 -21.94 11.74 6.20
C MET A 54 -21.32 13.15 6.17
N GLU A 55 -20.19 13.35 5.48
CA GLU A 55 -19.61 14.69 5.29
C GLU A 55 -20.54 15.62 4.50
N THR A 56 -21.26 15.06 3.53
CA THR A 56 -22.25 15.82 2.75
C THR A 56 -23.42 16.27 3.61
N LEU A 57 -23.88 15.44 4.55
CA LEU A 57 -24.95 15.76 5.49
C LEU A 57 -24.49 16.68 6.63
N ALA A 58 -23.21 16.63 6.99
CA ALA A 58 -22.60 17.49 7.99
C ALA A 58 -22.12 18.85 7.43
N GLY A 59 -22.31 19.11 6.15
CA GLY A 59 -21.83 20.32 5.49
C GLY A 59 -22.30 21.61 6.15
N GLY A 60 -21.34 22.53 6.44
CA GLY A 60 -21.59 23.86 7.01
C GLY A 60 -21.50 23.94 8.53
N TYR A 61 -21.22 22.84 9.24
CA TYR A 61 -20.84 22.83 10.65
C TYR A 61 -19.32 22.90 10.76
N ALA A 62 -18.78 23.54 11.79
CA ALA A 62 -17.34 23.74 11.94
C ALA A 62 -16.73 22.89 13.07
N LEU A 63 -17.55 22.55 14.07
CA LEU A 63 -17.15 21.77 15.24
C LEU A 63 -18.06 20.56 15.43
N GLU A 64 -17.52 19.54 16.02
CA GLU A 64 -18.23 18.35 16.48
C GLU A 64 -17.90 18.03 17.92
N ILE A 65 -18.90 17.57 18.65
CA ILE A 65 -18.78 17.17 20.05
C ILE A 65 -19.03 15.66 20.09
N THR A 66 -18.19 14.93 20.79
CA THR A 66 -18.24 13.48 20.97
C THR A 66 -17.99 13.08 22.41
N ALA A 67 -18.44 11.90 22.82
CA ALA A 67 -18.12 11.33 24.13
C ALA A 67 -18.08 9.80 24.07
N THR A 68 -17.19 9.20 24.86
CA THR A 68 -17.11 7.74 24.98
C THR A 68 -18.37 7.17 25.61
N GLY A 69 -19.08 6.31 24.86
CA GLY A 69 -20.35 5.73 25.34
C GLY A 69 -21.57 6.59 25.11
N GLY A 70 -21.47 7.62 24.29
CA GLY A 70 -22.53 8.55 23.90
C GLY A 70 -22.57 9.83 24.74
N ILE A 71 -23.10 10.89 24.15
CA ILE A 71 -23.27 12.20 24.78
C ILE A 71 -24.62 12.23 25.45
N PRO A 72 -24.73 12.57 26.75
CA PRO A 72 -26.03 12.79 27.36
C PRO A 72 -26.81 13.92 26.66
N GLU A 73 -28.07 13.70 26.32
CA GLU A 73 -28.92 14.70 25.62
C GLU A 73 -28.96 16.04 26.34
N THR A 74 -28.78 16.04 27.68
CA THR A 74 -28.70 17.23 28.51
C THR A 74 -27.63 18.23 28.09
N VAL A 75 -26.56 17.76 27.39
CA VAL A 75 -25.48 18.60 26.86
C VAL A 75 -26.00 19.61 25.83
N VAL A 76 -26.98 19.21 25.02
CA VAL A 76 -27.64 20.12 24.06
C VAL A 76 -28.23 21.30 24.79
N GLY A 77 -28.95 21.05 25.90
CA GLY A 77 -29.53 22.10 26.74
C GLY A 77 -28.48 22.99 27.41
N VAL A 78 -27.29 22.46 27.72
CA VAL A 78 -26.17 23.26 28.26
C VAL A 78 -25.65 24.26 27.21
N LEU A 79 -25.50 23.82 25.97
CA LEU A 79 -25.03 24.65 24.87
C LEU A 79 -26.06 25.72 24.46
N GLU A 80 -27.33 25.35 24.41
CA GLU A 80 -28.42 26.27 24.00
C GLU A 80 -28.74 27.36 25.02
N ARG A 81 -28.47 27.11 26.29
CA ARG A 81 -28.63 28.14 27.34
C ARG A 81 -27.56 29.24 27.31
N GLN A 82 -26.47 29.02 26.55
CA GLN A 82 -25.43 30.02 26.40
C GLN A 82 -25.90 31.11 25.43
N PRO A 83 -25.61 32.41 25.71
CA PRO A 83 -25.96 33.52 24.83
C PRO A 83 -25.00 33.56 23.61
N TRP A 84 -24.80 32.43 22.99
CA TRP A 84 -23.87 32.29 21.87
C TRP A 84 -24.63 32.16 20.53
N PRO A 85 -24.16 32.81 19.46
CA PRO A 85 -24.78 32.67 18.13
C PRO A 85 -24.38 31.33 17.47
N LEU A 86 -24.69 30.23 18.13
CA LEU A 86 -24.41 28.89 17.67
C LEU A 86 -25.68 28.20 17.17
N THR A 87 -25.55 27.37 16.18
CA THR A 87 -26.58 26.38 15.82
C THR A 87 -26.09 25.01 16.22
N VAL A 88 -26.83 24.32 17.05
CA VAL A 88 -26.53 23.02 17.61
C VAL A 88 -27.42 21.98 16.93
N SER A 89 -26.83 20.89 16.38
CA SER A 89 -27.58 19.81 15.75
C SER A 89 -27.20 18.48 16.39
N PRO A 90 -28.06 17.92 17.24
CA PRO A 90 -27.86 16.60 17.82
C PRO A 90 -28.02 15.53 16.76
N ARG A 91 -27.17 14.51 16.79
CA ARG A 91 -27.15 13.39 15.85
C ARG A 91 -27.10 12.06 16.57
N LEU A 92 -27.89 11.13 16.06
CA LEU A 92 -27.74 9.70 16.27
C LEU A 92 -27.35 9.08 14.95
N GLU A 93 -26.26 8.40 14.92
CA GLU A 93 -25.70 7.88 13.68
C GLU A 93 -25.43 6.38 13.80
N ASP A 94 -25.88 5.62 12.80
CA ASP A 94 -25.64 4.19 12.70
C ASP A 94 -25.62 3.80 11.21
N PHE A 95 -25.55 2.52 10.92
CA PHE A 95 -25.62 1.99 9.57
C PHE A 95 -26.75 0.99 9.46
N LEU A 96 -27.39 0.93 8.29
CA LEU A 96 -28.33 -0.11 7.95
C LEU A 96 -27.96 -0.76 6.63
N THR A 97 -28.29 -2.04 6.50
CA THR A 97 -28.08 -2.80 5.26
C THR A 97 -29.43 -3.09 4.62
N ILE A 98 -29.61 -2.62 3.38
CA ILE A 98 -30.85 -2.89 2.61
C ILE A 98 -30.90 -4.38 2.27
N ALA A 99 -31.99 -5.06 2.66
CA ALA A 99 -32.11 -6.51 2.54
C ALA A 99 -31.98 -7.02 1.10
N ASP A 100 -32.60 -6.35 0.14
CA ASP A 100 -32.64 -6.76 -1.28
C ASP A 100 -31.29 -6.56 -1.98
N SER A 101 -30.63 -5.42 -1.77
CA SER A 101 -29.42 -5.04 -2.50
C SER A 101 -28.13 -5.37 -1.75
N LYS A 102 -28.22 -5.73 -0.47
CA LYS A 102 -27.09 -5.86 0.48
C LYS A 102 -26.22 -4.61 0.51
N HIS A 103 -26.82 -3.46 0.27
CA HIS A 103 -26.13 -2.18 0.25
C HIS A 103 -26.24 -1.56 1.64
N THR A 104 -25.12 -1.24 2.25
CA THR A 104 -25.06 -0.59 3.56
C THR A 104 -25.03 0.91 3.38
N LEU A 105 -25.88 1.60 4.10
CA LEU A 105 -26.04 3.05 4.05
C LEU A 105 -26.00 3.62 5.46
N PRO A 106 -25.51 4.87 5.64
CA PRO A 106 -25.62 5.58 6.89
C PRO A 106 -27.11 5.78 7.26
N LEU A 107 -27.43 5.53 8.53
CA LEU A 107 -28.68 5.88 9.17
C LEU A 107 -28.42 7.07 10.10
N VAL A 108 -29.10 8.18 9.84
CA VAL A 108 -28.90 9.41 10.59
C VAL A 108 -30.21 9.84 11.24
N GLY A 109 -30.25 9.78 12.56
CA GLY A 109 -31.28 10.41 13.39
C GLY A 109 -30.94 11.85 13.64
N MET A 110 -31.83 12.78 13.29
CA MET A 110 -31.63 14.22 13.49
C MET A 110 -32.95 14.90 13.84
N ASP A 111 -32.87 16.09 14.41
CA ASP A 111 -34.05 16.94 14.63
C ASP A 111 -34.58 17.48 13.30
N MET A 112 -35.50 16.73 12.70
CA MET A 112 -36.06 17.04 11.40
C MET A 112 -36.87 18.34 11.37
N ILE A 113 -37.36 18.81 12.53
CA ILE A 113 -38.12 20.05 12.64
C ILE A 113 -37.18 21.24 12.49
N ARG A 114 -36.01 21.20 13.11
CA ARG A 114 -35.01 22.28 13.04
C ARG A 114 -34.27 22.33 11.71
N GLU A 115 -34.04 21.18 11.10
CA GLU A 115 -33.26 21.09 9.86
C GLU A 115 -34.15 21.03 8.62
N GLY A 116 -35.45 20.85 8.76
CA GLY A 116 -36.41 20.73 7.66
C GLY A 116 -36.38 21.87 6.66
N ASP A 117 -36.13 23.11 7.10
CA ASP A 117 -36.02 24.27 6.22
C ASP A 117 -34.83 24.20 5.25
N ARG A 118 -33.75 23.52 5.62
CA ARG A 118 -32.57 23.35 4.77
C ARG A 118 -32.78 22.31 3.67
N TYR A 119 -33.51 21.25 3.95
CA TYR A 119 -33.84 20.21 2.97
C TYR A 119 -34.92 20.66 2.01
N GLN A 120 -35.80 21.61 2.40
CA GLN A 120 -36.79 22.21 1.51
C GLN A 120 -36.19 23.23 0.53
N GLN A 121 -35.12 23.95 0.90
CA GLN A 121 -34.47 24.95 0.02
C GLN A 121 -33.66 24.34 -1.11
N SER A 122 -33.32 23.07 -1.05
CA SER A 122 -32.54 22.37 -2.08
C SER A 122 -33.36 21.80 -3.22
N GLY A 123 -34.42 22.50 -3.67
CA GLY A 123 -34.96 22.31 -5.03
C GLY A 123 -36.15 21.37 -5.16
N SER A 124 -37.16 21.41 -4.28
CA SER A 124 -38.47 20.85 -4.63
C SER A 124 -39.24 21.83 -5.53
N PRO A 125 -39.78 21.35 -6.68
CA PRO A 125 -40.72 22.14 -7.45
C PRO A 125 -41.98 22.38 -6.58
N GLN A 126 -42.41 23.61 -6.51
CA GLN A 126 -43.65 24.02 -5.88
C GLN A 126 -44.83 23.11 -6.40
N GLY A 127 -45.47 22.35 -5.50
CA GLY A 127 -46.84 22.03 -5.72
C GLY A 127 -47.33 20.59 -5.66
N THR A 128 -46.61 19.56 -5.27
CA THR A 128 -47.14 18.18 -5.15
C THR A 128 -46.59 17.37 -3.95
N GLY A 129 -46.20 18.00 -2.88
CA GLY A 129 -45.88 17.30 -1.63
C GLY A 129 -47.12 17.08 -0.76
N PRO A 130 -47.19 15.99 0.07
CA PRO A 130 -48.23 15.84 1.07
C PRO A 130 -48.28 17.08 2.01
N ALA A 131 -49.43 17.39 2.54
CA ALA A 131 -49.58 18.56 3.43
C ALA A 131 -48.60 18.42 4.63
N VAL A 132 -47.96 19.51 5.04
CA VAL A 132 -46.97 19.52 6.14
C VAL A 132 -47.50 18.81 7.41
N ALA A 133 -48.81 18.91 7.67
CA ALA A 133 -49.49 18.22 8.77
C ALA A 133 -49.46 16.69 8.66
N ASP A 134 -49.58 16.17 7.45
CA ASP A 134 -49.53 14.72 7.20
C ASP A 134 -48.10 14.19 7.28
N VAL A 135 -47.10 14.97 6.84
CA VAL A 135 -45.66 14.65 7.00
C VAL A 135 -45.31 14.62 8.49
N VAL A 136 -45.69 15.60 9.28
CA VAL A 136 -45.44 15.63 10.72
C VAL A 136 -46.10 14.44 11.44
N LYS A 137 -47.30 14.05 11.02
CA LYS A 137 -47.99 12.88 11.58
C LYS A 137 -47.29 11.55 11.22
N GLU A 138 -46.77 11.43 10.01
CA GLU A 138 -46.00 10.25 9.58
C GLU A 138 -44.60 10.24 10.25
N MET A 139 -43.96 11.39 10.50
CA MET A 139 -42.68 11.49 11.23
C MET A 139 -42.76 10.97 12.67
N GLN A 140 -43.92 10.98 13.28
CA GLN A 140 -44.12 10.43 14.63
C GLN A 140 -43.98 8.90 14.69
N LYS A 141 -44.04 8.23 13.55
CA LYS A 141 -43.80 6.77 13.49
C LYS A 141 -42.30 6.50 13.51
N PRO A 142 -41.82 5.61 14.41
CA PRO A 142 -40.38 5.37 14.56
C PRO A 142 -39.70 4.69 13.36
N THR A 143 -40.45 4.27 12.34
CA THR A 143 -39.96 3.64 11.12
C THR A 143 -40.10 4.50 9.88
N SER A 144 -40.40 5.77 10.04
CA SER A 144 -40.52 6.71 8.90
C SER A 144 -39.16 7.29 8.52
N VAL A 145 -38.81 7.24 7.21
CA VAL A 145 -37.48 7.62 6.74
C VAL A 145 -37.53 8.51 5.50
N TRP A 146 -36.52 9.34 5.35
CA TRP A 146 -36.18 10.06 4.14
C TRP A 146 -35.00 9.38 3.48
N VAL A 147 -35.01 9.27 2.16
CA VAL A 147 -33.97 8.58 1.41
C VAL A 147 -33.40 9.46 0.32
N GLY A 148 -32.13 9.25 -0.02
CA GLY A 148 -31.50 9.90 -1.17
C GLY A 148 -32.17 9.51 -2.50
N ARG A 149 -32.21 10.44 -3.47
CA ARG A 149 -32.74 10.15 -4.82
C ARG A 149 -32.00 9.03 -5.54
N SER A 150 -30.74 8.80 -5.21
CA SER A 150 -29.94 7.68 -5.75
C SER A 150 -30.57 6.32 -5.54
N LEU A 151 -31.33 6.13 -4.45
CA LEU A 151 -32.04 4.88 -4.13
C LEU A 151 -33.28 4.63 -4.99
N ARG A 152 -33.71 5.61 -5.79
CA ARG A 152 -34.86 5.51 -6.70
C ARG A 152 -36.16 5.03 -6.05
N LYS A 153 -36.35 5.26 -4.78
CA LYS A 153 -37.56 4.97 -4.02
C LYS A 153 -38.50 6.17 -4.03
N LYS A 154 -39.82 5.93 -3.94
CA LYS A 154 -40.84 6.97 -3.90
C LYS A 154 -41.47 7.06 -2.51
N ALA A 155 -42.02 8.23 -2.18
CA ALA A 155 -42.83 8.38 -0.98
C ALA A 155 -43.98 7.39 -0.95
N GLY A 156 -44.23 6.73 0.17
CA GLY A 156 -45.20 5.66 0.37
C GLY A 156 -44.65 4.25 0.15
N GLU A 157 -43.48 4.06 -0.45
CA GLU A 157 -42.87 2.74 -0.60
C GLU A 157 -42.26 2.23 0.74
N GLN A 158 -42.27 0.92 0.89
CA GLN A 158 -41.61 0.26 2.01
C GLN A 158 -40.19 -0.20 1.64
N LEU A 159 -39.29 -0.13 2.62
CA LEU A 159 -37.90 -0.55 2.50
C LEU A 159 -37.58 -1.51 3.63
N GLU A 160 -37.23 -2.76 3.32
CA GLU A 160 -36.70 -3.68 4.32
C GLU A 160 -35.20 -3.44 4.50
N ALA A 161 -34.78 -3.16 5.73
CA ALA A 161 -33.39 -2.99 6.06
C ALA A 161 -33.04 -3.62 7.40
N ILE A 162 -31.78 -4.05 7.51
CA ILE A 162 -31.21 -4.67 8.70
C ILE A 162 -30.47 -3.59 9.48
N VAL A 163 -30.84 -3.42 10.73
CA VAL A 163 -30.16 -2.56 11.70
C VAL A 163 -29.67 -3.46 12.82
N ASN A 164 -28.40 -3.44 13.15
CA ASN A 164 -27.76 -4.37 14.07
C ASN A 164 -28.04 -5.83 13.64
N ASP A 165 -28.72 -6.59 14.47
CA ASP A 165 -29.08 -8.01 14.26
C ASP A 165 -30.56 -8.22 13.88
N ARG A 166 -31.35 -7.16 13.61
CA ARG A 166 -32.79 -7.24 13.33
C ARG A 166 -33.20 -6.59 12.02
N SER A 167 -34.20 -7.17 11.36
CA SER A 167 -34.84 -6.61 10.17
C SER A 167 -36.00 -5.67 10.56
N TYR A 168 -36.05 -4.52 9.92
CA TYR A 168 -37.10 -3.52 10.09
C TYR A 168 -37.68 -3.12 8.74
N TRP A 169 -38.96 -2.83 8.73
CA TRP A 169 -39.67 -2.26 7.60
C TRP A 169 -39.80 -0.75 7.78
N PHE A 170 -39.12 -0.01 6.94
CA PHE A 170 -39.17 1.45 6.93
C PHE A 170 -40.15 1.94 5.85
N THR A 171 -40.89 2.99 6.19
CA THR A 171 -41.78 3.69 5.24
C THR A 171 -41.08 4.93 4.74
N VAL A 172 -40.84 5.04 3.45
CA VAL A 172 -40.24 6.22 2.81
C VAL A 172 -41.30 7.34 2.80
N ILE A 173 -41.06 8.44 3.52
CA ILE A 173 -41.95 9.59 3.59
C ILE A 173 -41.56 10.72 2.64
N GLY A 174 -40.30 10.72 2.16
CA GLY A 174 -39.79 11.72 1.22
C GLY A 174 -38.40 11.36 0.66
N THR A 175 -37.96 12.15 -0.31
CA THR A 175 -36.63 12.03 -0.91
C THR A 175 -35.90 13.36 -0.87
N TYR A 176 -34.59 13.34 -0.69
CA TYR A 176 -33.72 14.51 -0.77
C TYR A 176 -32.66 14.36 -1.86
N ASP A 177 -32.08 15.49 -2.30
CA ASP A 177 -31.01 15.48 -3.30
C ASP A 177 -29.67 15.14 -2.65
N ASP A 178 -29.13 13.97 -2.99
CA ASP A 178 -27.87 13.43 -2.51
C ASP A 178 -26.69 13.68 -3.47
N ALA A 179 -26.86 14.60 -4.44
CA ALA A 179 -25.84 14.95 -5.46
C ALA A 179 -25.27 13.74 -6.22
N GLY A 180 -26.03 12.63 -6.30
CA GLY A 180 -25.67 11.40 -7.01
C GLY A 180 -24.69 10.50 -6.23
N ASN A 181 -24.41 10.81 -4.97
CA ASN A 181 -23.71 9.91 -4.05
C ASN A 181 -24.71 8.91 -3.45
N ASP A 182 -24.19 7.75 -2.94
CA ASP A 182 -25.00 6.81 -2.17
C ASP A 182 -25.50 7.55 -0.91
N GLY A 183 -26.72 8.04 -0.95
CA GLY A 183 -27.30 8.89 0.09
C GLY A 183 -27.44 8.17 1.42
N ALA A 184 -27.55 8.93 2.51
CA ALA A 184 -27.90 8.38 3.84
C ALA A 184 -29.42 8.17 3.92
N ILE A 185 -29.86 7.33 4.85
CA ILE A 185 -31.24 7.23 5.29
C ILE A 185 -31.41 8.12 6.51
N VAL A 186 -32.32 9.07 6.44
CA VAL A 186 -32.53 10.08 7.46
C VAL A 186 -33.87 9.82 8.16
N MET A 187 -33.88 9.90 9.49
CA MET A 187 -35.10 9.76 10.29
C MET A 187 -35.12 10.78 11.43
N ASP A 188 -36.27 10.90 12.07
CA ASP A 188 -36.38 11.76 13.24
C ASP A 188 -35.58 11.21 14.43
N LEU A 189 -34.98 12.09 15.23
CA LEU A 189 -34.12 11.75 16.34
C LEU A 189 -34.80 10.82 17.35
N ALA A 190 -36.05 11.12 17.75
CA ALA A 190 -36.81 10.31 18.69
C ALA A 190 -37.14 8.90 18.12
N GLY A 191 -37.33 8.78 16.79
CA GLY A 191 -37.46 7.52 16.12
C GLY A 191 -36.18 6.70 16.15
N ALA A 192 -35.03 7.35 15.89
CA ALA A 192 -33.70 6.73 15.94
C ALA A 192 -33.35 6.25 17.36
N GLU A 193 -33.65 7.03 18.41
CA GLU A 193 -33.40 6.63 19.80
C GLU A 193 -34.11 5.32 20.17
N LYS A 194 -35.37 5.18 19.78
CA LYS A 194 -36.16 3.95 20.01
C LYS A 194 -35.64 2.78 19.17
N LEU A 195 -35.35 3.02 17.89
CA LEU A 195 -34.87 2.00 16.97
C LEU A 195 -33.53 1.41 17.43
N LEU A 196 -32.60 2.28 17.85
CA LEU A 196 -31.27 1.93 18.26
C LEU A 196 -31.13 1.57 19.74
N SER A 197 -32.25 1.69 20.51
CA SER A 197 -32.25 1.50 21.98
C SER A 197 -31.22 2.39 22.70
N ARG A 198 -31.11 3.67 22.29
CA ARG A 198 -30.15 4.66 22.82
C ARG A 198 -30.85 5.87 23.40
N GLU A 199 -31.93 5.68 24.11
CA GLU A 199 -32.72 6.77 24.67
C GLU A 199 -31.89 7.67 25.58
N GLY A 200 -31.98 8.99 25.37
CA GLY A 200 -31.25 10.01 26.13
C GLY A 200 -29.74 10.11 25.87
N LYS A 201 -29.23 9.41 24.86
CA LYS A 201 -27.82 9.43 24.44
C LYS A 201 -27.70 9.78 22.97
N LEU A 202 -26.80 10.70 22.66
CA LEU A 202 -26.46 11.11 21.31
C LEU A 202 -25.07 10.59 20.95
N ASP A 203 -24.83 10.33 19.68
CA ASP A 203 -23.51 9.93 19.21
C ASP A 203 -22.62 11.14 18.93
N ARG A 204 -23.23 12.21 18.40
CA ARG A 204 -22.51 13.41 17.99
C ARG A 204 -23.41 14.64 18.12
N ILE A 205 -22.81 15.77 18.44
CA ILE A 205 -23.47 17.07 18.34
C ILE A 205 -22.66 17.94 17.38
N LEU A 206 -23.25 18.31 16.27
CA LEU A 206 -22.63 19.22 15.31
C LEU A 206 -22.91 20.67 15.71
N VAL A 207 -21.88 21.52 15.64
CA VAL A 207 -21.98 22.92 16.03
C VAL A 207 -21.56 23.82 14.87
N LYS A 208 -22.48 24.69 14.47
CA LYS A 208 -22.20 25.77 13.53
C LYS A 208 -21.80 27.01 14.29
N ILE A 209 -20.63 27.54 14.01
CA ILE A 209 -20.11 28.80 14.54
C ILE A 209 -20.40 29.94 13.56
N PRO A 210 -20.34 31.21 13.98
CA PRO A 210 -20.48 32.36 13.08
C PRO A 210 -19.47 32.36 11.95
N ASP A 211 -19.88 32.87 10.78
CA ASP A 211 -19.00 32.99 9.63
C ASP A 211 -17.79 33.88 10.00
N HIS A 212 -16.58 33.44 9.56
CA HIS A 212 -15.30 34.08 9.87
C HIS A 212 -14.79 33.98 11.32
N ALA A 213 -15.46 33.21 12.20
CA ALA A 213 -14.96 32.96 13.56
C ALA A 213 -13.81 31.97 13.58
N SER A 214 -12.86 32.12 14.52
CA SER A 214 -11.76 31.15 14.69
C SER A 214 -12.27 29.85 15.30
N VAL A 215 -12.07 28.71 14.59
CA VAL A 215 -12.48 27.38 15.05
C VAL A 215 -11.82 27.02 16.38
N GLY A 216 -10.51 27.25 16.53
CA GLY A 216 -9.77 26.92 17.76
C GLY A 216 -10.20 27.77 18.98
N GLU A 217 -10.63 29.03 18.77
CA GLU A 217 -11.15 29.89 19.86
C GLU A 217 -12.50 29.35 20.36
N TRP A 218 -13.39 28.95 19.46
CA TRP A 218 -14.66 28.35 19.81
C TRP A 218 -14.52 26.95 20.41
N GLU A 219 -13.58 26.17 19.94
CA GLU A 219 -13.23 24.88 20.52
C GLU A 219 -12.85 25.00 21.99
N THR A 220 -11.96 25.93 22.32
CA THR A 220 -11.57 26.21 23.70
C THR A 220 -12.76 26.71 24.54
N ARG A 221 -13.54 27.65 24.01
CA ARG A 221 -14.67 28.27 24.71
C ARG A 221 -15.80 27.28 25.02
N ILE A 222 -16.09 26.35 24.08
CA ILE A 222 -17.08 25.31 24.26
C ILE A 222 -16.56 24.26 25.25
N SER A 223 -15.29 23.84 25.10
CA SER A 223 -14.66 22.84 25.97
C SER A 223 -14.74 23.23 27.47
N GLU A 224 -14.60 24.49 27.81
CA GLU A 224 -14.72 24.98 29.19
C GLU A 224 -16.11 24.79 29.82
N ARG A 225 -17.14 24.57 28.99
CA ARG A 225 -18.54 24.44 29.44
C ARG A 225 -19.07 23.02 29.36
N LEU A 226 -18.33 22.12 28.70
CA LEU A 226 -18.73 20.73 28.57
C LEU A 226 -18.47 19.94 29.87
N PRO A 227 -19.33 18.99 30.21
CA PRO A 227 -19.05 18.06 31.30
C PRO A 227 -17.82 17.21 31.02
N ALA A 228 -17.22 16.69 32.09
CA ALA A 228 -16.07 15.81 31.96
C ALA A 228 -16.36 14.58 31.03
N GLY A 229 -15.47 14.29 30.13
CA GLY A 229 -15.60 13.18 29.16
C GLY A 229 -16.28 13.54 27.86
N VAL A 230 -16.83 14.73 27.72
CA VAL A 230 -17.33 15.24 26.44
C VAL A 230 -16.24 16.12 25.83
N GLN A 231 -15.87 15.81 24.59
CA GLN A 231 -14.79 16.49 23.87
C GLN A 231 -15.37 17.25 22.69
N VAL A 232 -14.78 18.39 22.36
CA VAL A 232 -15.08 19.15 21.15
C VAL A 232 -13.85 19.16 20.24
N HIS A 233 -14.07 18.98 18.95
CA HIS A 233 -13.03 18.98 17.94
C HIS A 233 -13.50 19.73 16.70
N ALA A 234 -12.54 20.21 15.89
CA ALA A 234 -12.86 20.66 14.56
C ALA A 234 -13.46 19.52 13.74
N GLN A 235 -14.52 19.81 12.98
CA GLN A 235 -15.18 18.81 12.15
C GLN A 235 -14.20 18.20 11.14
N GLY A 236 -14.28 16.89 10.97
CA GLY A 236 -13.44 16.15 10.03
C GLY A 236 -12.04 15.77 10.57
N THR A 237 -11.75 15.98 11.84
CA THR A 237 -10.48 15.57 12.46
C THR A 237 -10.22 14.06 12.31
N GLU A 238 -11.23 13.22 12.49
CA GLU A 238 -11.14 11.77 12.30
C GLU A 238 -10.90 11.40 10.82
N THR A 239 -11.56 12.10 9.90
CA THR A 239 -11.34 11.92 8.46
C THR A 239 -9.91 12.29 8.06
N GLU A 240 -9.33 13.32 8.69
CA GLU A 240 -7.94 13.72 8.43
C GLU A 240 -6.94 12.67 8.94
N GLU A 241 -7.19 12.02 10.08
CA GLU A 241 -6.36 10.91 10.57
C GLU A 241 -6.45 9.68 9.65
N ASN A 242 -7.63 9.31 9.19
CA ASN A 242 -7.81 8.26 8.18
C ASN A 242 -7.09 8.61 6.87
N ARG A 243 -7.13 9.87 6.46
CA ARG A 243 -6.39 10.37 5.28
C ARG A 243 -4.87 10.29 5.48
N LYS A 244 -4.35 10.56 6.68
CA LYS A 244 -2.92 10.42 7.01
C LYS A 244 -2.47 8.96 6.94
N MET A 245 -3.28 8.03 7.44
CA MET A 245 -3.01 6.59 7.38
C MET A 245 -2.93 6.08 5.93
N LEU A 246 -3.92 6.44 5.11
CA LEU A 246 -3.91 6.12 3.67
C LEU A 246 -2.73 6.80 2.94
N ALA A 247 -2.33 7.98 3.37
CA ALA A 247 -1.17 8.67 2.82
C ALA A 247 0.13 7.89 3.10
N ALA A 248 0.28 7.25 4.26
CA ALA A 248 1.42 6.41 4.56
C ALA A 248 1.48 5.16 3.67
N PHE A 249 0.34 4.49 3.48
CA PHE A 249 0.23 3.35 2.55
C PHE A 249 0.55 3.76 1.10
N ARG A 250 -0.04 4.87 0.62
CA ARG A 250 0.26 5.43 -0.71
C ARG A 250 1.74 5.76 -0.88
N TRP A 251 2.36 6.31 0.15
CA TRP A 251 3.78 6.65 0.13
C TRP A 251 4.67 5.41 -0.02
N ASN A 252 4.36 4.33 0.70
CA ASN A 252 5.05 3.05 0.56
C ASN A 252 4.95 2.49 -0.87
N LEU A 253 3.74 2.46 -1.44
CA LEU A 253 3.52 1.99 -2.82
C LEU A 253 4.24 2.86 -3.85
N ARG A 254 4.23 4.20 -3.67
CA ARG A 254 4.92 5.16 -4.55
C ARG A 254 6.43 4.92 -4.56
N LEU A 255 7.01 4.61 -3.43
CA LEU A 255 8.45 4.32 -3.35
C LEU A 255 8.84 3.03 -4.05
N LEU A 256 8.03 1.98 -3.93
CA LEU A 256 8.21 0.75 -4.71
C LEU A 256 8.18 1.04 -6.22
N SER A 257 7.33 1.96 -6.65
CA SER A 257 7.25 2.40 -8.05
C SER A 257 8.51 3.12 -8.51
N TYR A 258 9.15 3.93 -7.67
CA TYR A 258 10.39 4.62 -8.01
C TYR A 258 11.56 3.66 -8.25
N ILE A 259 11.57 2.50 -7.62
CA ILE A 259 12.61 1.50 -7.86
C ILE A 259 12.50 0.94 -9.30
N SER A 260 11.28 0.67 -9.78
CA SER A 260 11.06 0.29 -11.19
C SER A 260 11.55 1.37 -12.14
N LEU A 261 11.38 2.64 -11.78
CA LEU A 261 11.89 3.77 -12.55
C LEU A 261 13.41 3.81 -12.58
N VAL A 262 14.09 3.48 -11.46
CA VAL A 262 15.57 3.39 -11.39
C VAL A 262 16.10 2.32 -12.34
N VAL A 263 15.44 1.17 -12.46
CA VAL A 263 15.80 0.12 -13.43
C VAL A 263 15.65 0.65 -14.87
N GLY A 264 14.56 1.37 -15.17
CA GLY A 264 14.38 2.05 -16.47
C GLY A 264 15.46 3.08 -16.76
N ALA A 265 15.80 3.92 -15.78
CA ALA A 265 16.89 4.89 -15.85
C ALA A 265 18.23 4.26 -16.21
N PHE A 266 18.51 3.13 -15.59
CA PHE A 266 19.73 2.36 -15.82
C PHE A 266 19.82 1.81 -17.25
N LEU A 267 18.71 1.36 -17.83
CA LEU A 267 18.66 0.93 -19.22
C LEU A 267 18.91 2.06 -20.21
N ILE A 268 18.38 3.26 -19.94
CA ILE A 268 18.66 4.44 -20.75
C ILE A 268 20.16 4.79 -20.67
N TYR A 269 20.70 4.83 -19.44
CA TYR A 269 22.14 5.05 -19.24
C TYR A 269 22.98 4.10 -20.10
N ASN A 270 22.70 2.80 -20.00
CA ASN A 270 23.44 1.79 -20.78
C ASN A 270 23.27 1.97 -22.28
N THR A 271 22.05 2.28 -22.75
CA THR A 271 21.77 2.53 -24.17
C THR A 271 22.56 3.72 -24.71
N ILE A 272 22.57 4.84 -23.98
CA ILE A 272 23.30 6.04 -24.41
C ILE A 272 24.82 5.83 -24.29
N ALA A 273 25.29 5.17 -23.22
CA ALA A 273 26.71 4.87 -23.06
C ALA A 273 27.27 4.03 -24.21
N ILE A 274 26.55 2.99 -24.62
CA ILE A 274 26.93 2.18 -25.77
C ILE A 274 26.85 3.00 -27.08
N SER A 275 25.82 3.85 -27.24
CA SER A 275 25.70 4.72 -28.39
C SER A 275 26.89 5.68 -28.51
N VAL A 276 27.35 6.26 -27.38
CA VAL A 276 28.54 7.11 -27.33
C VAL A 276 29.80 6.37 -27.77
N VAL A 277 30.03 5.18 -27.22
CA VAL A 277 31.23 4.38 -27.53
C VAL A 277 31.27 4.04 -29.03
N ARG A 278 30.17 3.58 -29.61
CA ARG A 278 30.09 3.20 -31.04
C ARG A 278 30.27 4.37 -31.99
N ARG A 279 29.74 5.53 -31.64
CA ARG A 279 29.81 6.72 -32.48
C ARG A 279 31.02 7.61 -32.18
N ARG A 280 31.99 7.08 -31.40
CA ARG A 280 33.16 7.87 -31.00
C ARG A 280 33.96 8.41 -32.19
N GLY A 281 34.15 7.61 -33.27
CA GLY A 281 34.75 8.04 -34.51
C GLY A 281 33.96 9.17 -35.21
N GLU A 282 32.64 9.00 -35.35
CA GLU A 282 31.75 10.03 -35.91
C GLU A 282 31.77 11.31 -35.08
N ILE A 283 31.77 11.20 -33.75
CA ILE A 283 31.89 12.34 -32.82
C ILE A 283 33.23 13.05 -33.06
N GLY A 284 34.33 12.30 -33.23
CA GLY A 284 35.65 12.82 -33.51
C GLY A 284 35.67 13.66 -34.81
N ILE A 285 35.12 13.08 -35.89
CA ILE A 285 34.99 13.76 -37.21
C ILE A 285 34.16 15.03 -37.09
N VAL A 286 32.97 14.94 -36.47
CA VAL A 286 32.10 16.11 -36.33
C VAL A 286 32.74 17.23 -35.51
N ARG A 287 33.50 16.88 -34.49
CA ARG A 287 34.27 17.84 -33.69
C ARG A 287 35.45 18.41 -34.44
N ALA A 288 36.12 17.63 -35.28
CA ALA A 288 37.21 18.10 -36.14
C ALA A 288 36.70 19.10 -37.19
N ILE A 289 35.46 18.96 -37.67
CA ILE A 289 34.77 19.87 -38.58
C ILE A 289 34.24 21.14 -37.86
N GLY A 290 34.42 21.27 -36.52
CA GLY A 290 34.14 22.48 -35.74
C GLY A 290 32.91 22.42 -34.85
N ALA A 291 32.32 21.24 -34.62
CA ALA A 291 31.22 21.13 -33.64
C ALA A 291 31.73 21.39 -32.21
N SER A 292 31.03 22.23 -31.47
CA SER A 292 31.36 22.54 -30.09
C SER A 292 31.05 21.36 -29.14
N ARG A 293 31.75 21.32 -27.98
CA ARG A 293 31.51 20.36 -26.93
C ARG A 293 30.02 20.37 -26.48
N ARG A 294 29.44 21.57 -26.36
CA ARG A 294 28.02 21.74 -25.99
C ARG A 294 27.07 21.14 -27.03
N THR A 295 27.39 21.28 -28.33
CA THR A 295 26.55 20.70 -29.40
C THR A 295 26.47 19.17 -29.31
N VAL A 296 27.59 18.48 -29.07
CA VAL A 296 27.64 17.03 -28.88
C VAL A 296 26.86 16.65 -27.63
N PHE A 297 27.06 17.35 -26.53
CA PHE A 297 26.37 17.10 -25.27
C PHE A 297 24.84 17.21 -25.42
N LEU A 298 24.37 18.33 -25.98
CA LEU A 298 22.93 18.57 -26.17
C LEU A 298 22.30 17.61 -27.19
N ALA A 299 23.07 17.12 -28.16
CA ALA A 299 22.59 16.14 -29.12
C ALA A 299 22.25 14.80 -28.45
N PHE A 300 23.13 14.27 -27.56
CA PHE A 300 22.86 13.05 -26.80
C PHE A 300 21.73 13.22 -25.76
N LEU A 301 21.65 14.40 -25.13
CA LEU A 301 20.53 14.70 -24.25
C LEU A 301 19.19 14.80 -25.01
N GLY A 302 19.22 15.35 -26.23
CA GLY A 302 18.06 15.40 -27.12
C GLY A 302 17.60 14.01 -27.57
N GLU A 303 18.57 13.11 -27.87
CA GLU A 303 18.29 11.69 -28.17
C GLU A 303 17.61 11.01 -26.99
N ALA A 304 18.15 11.18 -25.79
CA ALA A 304 17.55 10.64 -24.57
C ALA A 304 16.17 11.24 -24.28
N ALA A 305 16.01 12.55 -24.44
CA ALA A 305 14.72 13.22 -24.27
C ALA A 305 13.66 12.71 -25.25
N GLY A 306 14.05 12.43 -26.51
CA GLY A 306 13.17 11.80 -27.50
C GLY A 306 12.71 10.40 -27.09
N ILE A 307 13.62 9.56 -26.61
CA ILE A 307 13.28 8.22 -26.06
C ILE A 307 12.37 8.38 -24.83
N GLY A 308 12.69 9.32 -23.94
CA GLY A 308 11.89 9.62 -22.76
C GLY A 308 10.49 10.11 -23.10
N LEU A 309 10.34 10.95 -24.12
CA LEU A 309 9.05 11.44 -24.61
C LEU A 309 8.20 10.30 -25.19
N LEU A 310 8.79 9.46 -26.03
CA LEU A 310 8.10 8.28 -26.57
C LEU A 310 7.71 7.31 -25.45
N GLY A 311 8.65 7.00 -24.55
CA GLY A 311 8.38 6.14 -23.40
C GLY A 311 7.28 6.71 -22.49
N GLY A 312 7.30 8.02 -22.21
CA GLY A 312 6.25 8.69 -21.46
C GLY A 312 4.88 8.62 -22.15
N SER A 313 4.85 8.85 -23.48
CA SER A 313 3.62 8.82 -24.28
C SER A 313 2.96 7.42 -24.29
N PHE A 314 3.76 6.35 -24.39
CA PHE A 314 3.27 4.97 -24.26
C PHE A 314 3.01 4.57 -22.81
N GLY A 315 3.77 5.14 -21.87
CA GLY A 315 3.64 4.88 -20.43
C GLY A 315 2.31 5.37 -19.87
N VAL A 316 1.74 6.47 -20.34
CA VAL A 316 0.45 7.00 -19.87
C VAL A 316 -0.72 6.03 -20.12
N PRO A 317 -1.02 5.57 -21.35
CA PRO A 317 -2.10 4.62 -21.58
C PRO A 317 -1.85 3.27 -20.90
N LEU A 318 -0.61 2.80 -20.86
CA LEU A 318 -0.26 1.57 -20.16
C LEU A 318 -0.43 1.72 -18.64
N GLY A 319 -0.06 2.86 -18.07
CA GLY A 319 -0.27 3.19 -16.66
C GLY A 319 -1.75 3.22 -16.28
N ARG A 320 -2.61 3.79 -17.15
CA ARG A 320 -4.06 3.73 -16.96
C ARG A 320 -4.59 2.29 -16.97
N ALA A 321 -4.12 1.46 -17.90
CA ALA A 321 -4.54 0.05 -17.98
C ALA A 321 -4.13 -0.72 -16.72
N LEU A 322 -2.89 -0.53 -16.24
CA LEU A 322 -2.41 -1.12 -14.98
C LEU A 322 -3.18 -0.59 -13.77
N ALA A 323 -3.46 0.72 -13.71
CA ALA A 323 -4.26 1.32 -12.66
C ALA A 323 -5.67 0.72 -12.60
N SER A 324 -6.33 0.48 -13.75
CA SER A 324 -7.66 -0.12 -13.79
C SER A 324 -7.68 -1.54 -13.23
N GLY A 325 -6.63 -2.32 -13.49
CA GLY A 325 -6.43 -3.64 -12.88
C GLY A 325 -6.19 -3.55 -11.37
N ALA A 326 -5.32 -2.63 -10.95
CA ALA A 326 -4.99 -2.39 -9.56
C ALA A 326 -6.22 -1.94 -8.75
N VAL A 327 -6.99 -0.98 -9.26
CA VAL A 327 -8.20 -0.47 -8.60
C VAL A 327 -9.29 -1.54 -8.47
N LYS A 328 -9.45 -2.40 -9.46
CA LYS A 328 -10.37 -3.55 -9.35
C LYS A 328 -9.97 -4.52 -8.23
N LEU A 329 -8.67 -4.82 -8.12
CA LEU A 329 -8.15 -5.68 -7.06
C LEU A 329 -8.22 -5.01 -5.68
N MET A 330 -7.85 -3.72 -5.60
CA MET A 330 -7.92 -2.92 -4.36
C MET A 330 -9.36 -2.65 -3.93
N GLY A 331 -10.26 -2.35 -4.86
CA GLY A 331 -11.66 -2.08 -4.57
C GLY A 331 -12.32 -3.22 -3.80
N LEU A 332 -12.04 -4.46 -4.18
CA LEU A 332 -12.52 -5.65 -3.46
C LEU A 332 -11.92 -5.77 -2.04
N THR A 333 -10.68 -5.32 -1.85
CA THR A 333 -10.00 -5.34 -0.54
C THR A 333 -10.47 -4.19 0.34
N VAL A 334 -10.57 -2.98 -0.21
CA VAL A 334 -11.07 -1.79 0.51
C VAL A 334 -12.54 -2.01 0.91
N GLN A 335 -13.35 -2.57 0.05
CA GLN A 335 -14.73 -2.91 0.33
C GLN A 335 -14.87 -3.97 1.44
N ALA A 336 -13.90 -4.89 1.54
CA ALA A 336 -13.88 -5.92 2.58
C ALA A 336 -13.38 -5.40 3.95
N LEU A 337 -12.52 -4.37 3.97
CA LEU A 337 -11.86 -3.88 5.20
C LEU A 337 -12.45 -2.55 5.71
N TYR A 338 -12.90 -1.67 4.81
CA TYR A 338 -13.22 -0.27 5.16
C TYR A 338 -14.63 0.18 4.75
N LEU A 339 -15.52 -0.73 4.39
CA LEU A 339 -16.95 -0.48 4.13
C LEU A 339 -17.31 0.56 3.04
N SER A 340 -18.29 0.19 2.24
CA SER A 340 -19.16 1.03 1.37
C SER A 340 -18.52 2.09 0.46
N SER A 341 -17.21 2.26 0.41
CA SER A 341 -16.59 3.19 -0.50
C SER A 341 -16.31 2.52 -1.86
N ARG A 342 -17.05 2.89 -2.89
CA ARG A 342 -16.70 2.52 -4.25
C ARG A 342 -15.46 3.31 -4.68
N PRO A 343 -14.44 2.65 -5.28
CA PRO A 343 -13.31 3.38 -5.83
C PRO A 343 -13.78 4.46 -6.79
N GLY A 344 -13.27 5.67 -6.65
CA GLY A 344 -13.57 6.77 -7.56
C GLY A 344 -13.16 6.45 -9.01
N PRO A 345 -13.70 7.13 -10.01
CA PRO A 345 -13.34 6.93 -11.40
C PRO A 345 -11.84 7.22 -11.61
N ILE A 346 -11.20 6.41 -12.47
CA ILE A 346 -9.82 6.65 -12.87
C ILE A 346 -9.79 7.75 -13.92
N GLU A 347 -9.57 8.98 -13.47
CA GLU A 347 -9.50 10.15 -14.35
C GLU A 347 -8.07 10.43 -14.77
N VAL A 348 -7.82 10.39 -16.08
CA VAL A 348 -6.54 10.84 -16.66
C VAL A 348 -6.63 12.33 -16.90
N THR A 349 -6.26 13.12 -15.90
CA THR A 349 -6.22 14.56 -16.01
C THR A 349 -5.00 15.03 -16.84
N PRO A 350 -5.04 16.24 -17.47
CA PRO A 350 -3.88 16.80 -18.15
C PRO A 350 -2.63 16.86 -17.24
N GLY A 351 -2.81 17.04 -15.95
CA GLY A 351 -1.72 17.02 -14.97
C GLY A 351 -1.02 15.66 -14.88
N VAL A 352 -1.78 14.56 -14.91
CA VAL A 352 -1.22 13.19 -14.90
C VAL A 352 -0.45 12.90 -16.18
N VAL A 353 -0.96 13.36 -17.34
CA VAL A 353 -0.25 13.23 -18.63
C VAL A 353 1.06 14.02 -18.58
N ALA A 354 1.02 15.27 -18.13
CA ALA A 354 2.21 16.10 -17.98
C ALA A 354 3.23 15.47 -17.03
N LEU A 355 2.78 14.92 -15.90
CA LEU A 355 3.64 14.21 -14.95
C LEU A 355 4.32 13.00 -15.59
N GLY A 356 3.59 12.16 -16.32
CA GLY A 356 4.16 11.01 -17.03
C GLY A 356 5.22 11.40 -18.05
N LEU A 357 4.96 12.43 -18.84
CA LEU A 357 5.92 12.96 -19.79
C LEU A 357 7.15 13.58 -19.10
N MET A 358 6.96 14.34 -18.02
CA MET A 358 8.05 14.92 -17.22
C MET A 358 8.93 13.83 -16.59
N ILE A 359 8.33 12.78 -16.03
CA ILE A 359 9.07 11.65 -15.48
C ILE A 359 9.87 10.94 -16.57
N GLY A 360 9.23 10.61 -17.71
CA GLY A 360 9.89 9.94 -18.83
C GLY A 360 11.08 10.74 -19.37
N VAL A 361 10.88 12.02 -19.65
CA VAL A 361 11.94 12.90 -20.16
C VAL A 361 12.99 13.19 -19.08
N GLY A 362 12.57 13.49 -17.85
CA GLY A 362 13.48 13.83 -16.74
C GLY A 362 14.43 12.69 -16.42
N VAL A 363 13.89 11.47 -16.30
CA VAL A 363 14.70 10.26 -16.03
C VAL A 363 15.62 9.96 -17.20
N ALA A 364 15.14 10.08 -18.43
CA ALA A 364 15.95 9.84 -19.62
C ALA A 364 17.13 10.82 -19.72
N VAL A 365 16.88 12.10 -19.50
CA VAL A 365 17.91 13.16 -19.51
C VAL A 365 18.91 12.98 -18.36
N ALA A 366 18.42 12.70 -17.14
CA ALA A 366 19.27 12.44 -15.99
C ALA A 366 20.19 11.23 -16.19
N SER A 367 19.66 10.15 -16.74
CA SER A 367 20.42 8.93 -17.04
C SER A 367 21.46 9.13 -18.12
N ALA A 368 21.15 9.93 -19.14
CA ALA A 368 22.04 10.24 -20.26
C ALA A 368 23.12 11.26 -19.91
N TRP A 369 23.01 11.96 -18.77
CA TRP A 369 23.92 13.05 -18.40
C TRP A 369 25.39 12.64 -18.35
N SER A 370 25.69 11.53 -17.65
CA SER A 370 27.06 11.02 -17.53
C SER A 370 27.66 10.56 -18.87
N PRO A 371 26.99 9.68 -19.67
CA PRO A 371 27.51 9.29 -21.00
C PRO A 371 27.66 10.48 -21.96
N ALA A 372 26.69 11.41 -21.95
CA ALA A 372 26.75 12.60 -22.81
C ALA A 372 27.95 13.51 -22.43
N ARG A 373 28.28 13.60 -21.12
CA ARG A 373 29.45 14.33 -20.64
C ARG A 373 30.76 13.65 -21.05
N GLU A 374 30.78 12.34 -21.10
CA GLU A 374 31.91 11.57 -21.62
C GLU A 374 32.11 11.77 -23.12
N ALA A 375 31.02 11.70 -23.90
CA ALA A 375 31.02 11.98 -25.34
C ALA A 375 31.58 13.39 -25.66
N MET A 376 31.22 14.38 -24.85
CA MET A 376 31.70 15.77 -25.00
C MET A 376 33.21 15.88 -24.77
N ARG A 377 33.82 15.04 -23.94
CA ARG A 377 35.26 15.10 -23.58
C ARG A 377 36.16 14.36 -24.57
N ALA A 378 35.61 13.53 -25.48
CA ALA A 378 36.42 12.82 -26.48
C ALA A 378 37.25 13.77 -27.33
N ALA A 379 38.58 13.62 -27.35
CA ALA A 379 39.46 14.41 -28.20
C ALA A 379 39.37 13.95 -29.64
N PRO A 380 39.31 14.88 -30.63
CA PRO A 380 39.24 14.52 -32.07
C PRO A 380 40.39 13.63 -32.52
N VAL A 381 41.61 13.91 -32.05
CA VAL A 381 42.81 13.15 -32.37
C VAL A 381 42.76 11.72 -31.89
N ASP A 382 42.32 11.53 -30.62
CA ASP A 382 42.19 10.18 -30.04
C ASP A 382 41.04 9.36 -30.67
N ALA A 383 40.00 10.06 -31.14
CA ALA A 383 38.86 9.45 -31.80
C ALA A 383 39.14 9.03 -33.24
N MET A 384 40.08 9.67 -33.91
CA MET A 384 40.48 9.38 -35.28
C MET A 384 41.75 8.50 -35.38
N ALA A 385 42.49 8.31 -34.27
CA ALA A 385 43.63 7.43 -34.24
C ALA A 385 43.16 5.98 -34.41
N LEU A 386 43.57 5.33 -35.50
CA LEU A 386 43.30 3.94 -35.86
C LEU A 386 44.05 2.90 -34.95
N GLY A 387 44.22 3.22 -33.71
CA GLY A 387 44.81 2.33 -32.72
C GLY A 387 43.82 2.15 -31.54
N ARG A 388 43.28 0.97 -31.44
CA ARG A 388 42.53 0.52 -30.25
C ARG A 388 43.42 0.57 -29.02
N ARG A 389 43.61 1.72 -28.46
CA ARG A 389 43.77 1.79 -27.03
C ARG A 389 42.36 1.70 -26.50
N GLU A 390 41.98 0.48 -26.09
CA GLU A 390 40.88 0.27 -25.20
C GLU A 390 40.98 1.33 -24.14
N TYR A 391 40.09 2.31 -24.19
CA TYR A 391 39.83 3.16 -23.05
C TYR A 391 39.06 2.27 -22.08
N ALA A 392 39.82 1.37 -21.43
CA ALA A 392 39.43 0.76 -20.22
C ALA A 392 39.18 1.93 -19.27
N ALA A 393 37.92 2.34 -19.10
CA ALA A 393 37.50 3.13 -17.96
C ALA A 393 38.13 2.40 -16.77
N ARG A 394 39.22 2.98 -16.22
CA ARG A 394 39.93 2.35 -15.10
C ARG A 394 38.91 2.25 -13.98
N VAL A 395 38.29 1.07 -13.85
CA VAL A 395 37.48 0.72 -12.71
C VAL A 395 38.46 0.66 -11.54
N GLU A 396 38.48 1.72 -10.76
CA GLU A 396 39.33 1.76 -9.54
C GLU A 396 38.63 0.96 -8.44
N LYS A 397 38.80 -0.37 -8.52
CA LYS A 397 38.13 -1.35 -7.65
C LYS A 397 38.21 -0.98 -6.18
N THR A 398 39.37 -0.46 -5.73
CA THR A 398 39.60 -0.07 -4.35
C THR A 398 38.76 1.14 -3.96
N ARG A 399 38.66 2.14 -4.82
CA ARG A 399 37.83 3.33 -4.61
C ARG A 399 36.33 2.95 -4.58
N ASP A 400 35.90 2.12 -5.51
CA ASP A 400 34.50 1.71 -5.62
C ASP A 400 34.07 0.87 -4.40
N LEU A 401 34.98 0.03 -3.88
CA LEU A 401 34.75 -0.71 -2.63
C LEU A 401 34.71 0.21 -1.39
N VAL A 402 35.58 1.22 -1.31
CA VAL A 402 35.55 2.22 -0.25
C VAL A 402 34.25 3.04 -0.30
N VAL A 403 33.82 3.46 -1.50
CA VAL A 403 32.55 4.15 -1.71
C VAL A 403 31.38 3.28 -1.27
N SER A 404 31.38 1.99 -1.65
CA SER A 404 30.39 1.03 -1.21
C SER A 404 30.33 0.93 0.32
N GLY A 405 31.49 0.84 1.00
CA GLY A 405 31.58 0.81 2.46
C GLY A 405 31.01 2.07 3.11
N ILE A 406 31.33 3.25 2.58
CA ILE A 406 30.81 4.54 3.08
C ILE A 406 29.28 4.61 2.91
N LEU A 407 28.76 4.21 1.74
CA LEU A 407 27.33 4.20 1.47
C LEU A 407 26.59 3.20 2.37
N ALA A 408 27.16 2.01 2.59
CA ALA A 408 26.59 1.03 3.52
C ALA A 408 26.57 1.53 4.96
N LEU A 409 27.64 2.20 5.41
CA LEU A 409 27.67 2.83 6.72
C LEU A 409 26.64 3.96 6.84
N THR A 410 26.51 4.79 5.81
CA THR A 410 25.50 5.85 5.77
C THR A 410 24.08 5.27 5.82
N ALA A 411 23.82 4.17 5.11
CA ALA A 411 22.56 3.45 5.18
C ALA A 411 22.27 2.94 6.60
N LEU A 412 23.25 2.37 7.27
CA LEU A 412 23.14 1.92 8.66
C LEU A 412 22.83 3.07 9.61
N LEU A 413 23.50 4.21 9.46
CA LEU A 413 23.24 5.40 10.27
C LEU A 413 21.83 5.95 10.03
N CYS A 414 21.43 6.08 8.79
CA CYS A 414 20.06 6.51 8.43
C CYS A 414 18.99 5.57 8.99
N SER A 415 19.25 4.25 9.04
CA SER A 415 18.28 3.29 9.58
C SER A 415 18.02 3.45 11.09
N ARG A 416 18.90 4.13 11.83
CA ARG A 416 18.77 4.39 13.27
C ARG A 416 18.04 5.69 13.60
N VAL A 417 17.79 6.55 12.60
CA VAL A 417 17.13 7.84 12.81
C VAL A 417 15.62 7.63 12.95
N PRO A 418 14.96 8.29 13.93
CA PRO A 418 13.51 8.20 14.12
C PRO A 418 12.74 8.80 12.95
N PRO A 419 11.43 8.48 12.80
CA PRO A 419 10.59 9.02 11.75
C PRO A 419 10.37 10.53 11.92
N ILE A 420 10.27 11.26 10.81
CA ILE A 420 9.90 12.68 10.80
C ILE A 420 8.39 12.79 10.52
N ALA A 421 7.64 13.42 11.41
CA ALA A 421 6.18 13.58 11.30
C ALA A 421 5.46 12.25 11.00
N GLY A 422 5.88 11.16 11.64
CA GLY A 422 5.32 9.82 11.46
C GLY A 422 5.70 9.14 10.14
N ARG A 423 6.63 9.72 9.34
CA ARG A 423 7.07 9.15 8.06
C ARG A 423 8.50 8.62 8.17
N PRO A 424 8.79 7.40 7.71
CA PRO A 424 10.11 6.78 7.79
C PRO A 424 11.07 7.29 6.68
N VAL A 425 11.25 8.61 6.56
CA VAL A 425 12.05 9.24 5.49
C VAL A 425 13.48 8.71 5.48
N PHE A 426 14.09 8.61 6.65
CA PHE A 426 15.46 8.09 6.77
C PHE A 426 15.56 6.59 6.50
N GLY A 427 14.52 5.80 6.80
CA GLY A 427 14.44 4.40 6.40
C GLY A 427 14.51 4.24 4.88
N TYR A 428 13.82 5.11 4.14
CA TYR A 428 13.87 5.11 2.68
C TYR A 428 15.22 5.60 2.13
N LEU A 429 15.83 6.60 2.74
CA LEU A 429 17.19 7.00 2.38
C LEU A 429 18.18 5.87 2.64
N ALA A 430 18.02 5.12 3.73
CA ALA A 430 18.82 3.93 4.01
C ALA A 430 18.69 2.89 2.89
N THR A 431 17.49 2.62 2.38
CA THR A 431 17.28 1.69 1.25
C THR A 431 17.98 2.17 -0.02
N LEU A 432 17.90 3.46 -0.32
CA LEU A 432 18.56 4.06 -1.49
C LEU A 432 20.09 3.93 -1.38
N PHE A 433 20.66 4.28 -0.24
CA PHE A 433 22.11 4.16 0.00
C PHE A 433 22.57 2.70 -0.04
N LEU A 434 21.75 1.76 0.45
CA LEU A 434 22.08 0.34 0.42
C LEU A 434 22.11 -0.21 -1.02
N ILE A 435 21.14 0.18 -1.86
CA ILE A 435 21.13 -0.16 -3.27
C ILE A 435 22.34 0.43 -3.98
N ALA A 436 22.67 1.70 -3.71
CA ALA A 436 23.84 2.36 -4.28
C ALA A 436 25.16 1.71 -3.82
N ALA A 437 25.24 1.29 -2.55
CA ALA A 437 26.38 0.53 -2.01
C ALA A 437 26.56 -0.80 -2.75
N GLY A 438 25.47 -1.57 -2.93
CA GLY A 438 25.47 -2.82 -3.68
C GLY A 438 25.96 -2.60 -5.12
N ALA A 439 25.40 -1.62 -5.82
CA ALA A 439 25.77 -1.29 -7.19
C ALA A 439 27.26 -0.91 -7.31
N SER A 440 27.80 -0.15 -6.35
CA SER A 440 29.22 0.24 -6.31
C SER A 440 30.16 -0.93 -6.02
N ALA A 441 29.69 -1.98 -5.32
CA ALA A 441 30.49 -3.18 -5.02
C ALA A 441 30.62 -4.15 -6.20
N ILE A 442 29.72 -4.07 -7.20
CA ILE A 442 29.62 -5.03 -8.30
C ILE A 442 30.92 -5.19 -9.09
N PRO A 443 31.67 -4.13 -9.49
CA PRO A 443 32.90 -4.32 -10.23
C PRO A 443 33.92 -5.21 -9.49
N SER A 444 34.03 -5.01 -8.19
CA SER A 444 34.92 -5.82 -7.32
C SER A 444 34.42 -7.27 -7.21
N LEU A 445 33.11 -7.46 -7.05
CA LEU A 445 32.48 -8.77 -6.97
C LEU A 445 32.65 -9.56 -8.27
N VAL A 446 32.34 -8.96 -9.42
CA VAL A 446 32.51 -9.59 -10.75
C VAL A 446 33.94 -10.02 -10.94
N SER A 447 34.92 -9.14 -10.67
CA SER A 447 36.33 -9.45 -10.81
C SER A 447 36.78 -10.57 -9.86
N PHE A 448 36.35 -10.54 -8.61
CA PHE A 448 36.70 -11.54 -7.60
C PHE A 448 36.13 -12.92 -7.95
N VAL A 449 34.84 -13.01 -8.20
CA VAL A 449 34.16 -14.27 -8.50
C VAL A 449 34.65 -14.86 -9.81
N SER A 450 34.75 -14.06 -10.88
CA SER A 450 35.24 -14.57 -12.16
C SER A 450 36.67 -15.10 -12.07
N ASN A 451 37.60 -14.40 -11.37
CA ASN A 451 38.97 -14.88 -11.21
C ASN A 451 39.04 -16.12 -10.31
N ALA A 452 38.27 -16.18 -9.24
CA ALA A 452 38.26 -17.31 -8.31
C ALA A 452 37.67 -18.57 -8.95
N THR A 453 36.64 -18.43 -9.82
CA THR A 453 35.92 -19.56 -10.39
C THR A 453 36.36 -19.96 -11.79
N ALA A 454 37.18 -19.15 -12.50
CA ALA A 454 37.58 -19.38 -13.87
C ALA A 454 38.18 -20.77 -14.09
N ALA A 455 39.14 -21.19 -13.24
CA ALA A 455 39.82 -22.49 -13.38
C ALA A 455 38.86 -23.68 -13.15
N THR A 456 37.97 -23.56 -12.19
CA THR A 456 36.96 -24.54 -11.81
C THR A 456 35.89 -24.68 -12.92
N LEU A 457 35.41 -23.54 -13.44
CA LEU A 457 34.47 -23.50 -14.55
C LEU A 457 35.04 -24.14 -15.82
N GLY A 458 36.32 -23.85 -16.11
CA GLY A 458 37.02 -24.48 -17.25
C GLY A 458 37.14 -26.02 -17.12
N LYS A 459 37.33 -26.53 -15.89
CA LYS A 459 37.40 -27.98 -15.65
C LYS A 459 36.03 -28.67 -15.71
N LEU A 460 34.96 -28.01 -15.24
CA LEU A 460 33.62 -28.62 -15.14
C LEU A 460 32.80 -28.43 -16.42
N PHE A 461 32.89 -27.27 -17.08
CA PHE A 461 32.01 -26.87 -18.18
C PHE A 461 32.76 -26.61 -19.50
N GLY A 462 34.08 -26.85 -19.53
CA GLY A 462 34.90 -26.73 -20.74
C GLY A 462 35.44 -25.34 -21.00
N VAL A 463 36.14 -25.20 -22.13
CA VAL A 463 36.87 -24.01 -22.54
C VAL A 463 35.93 -22.82 -22.76
N GLU A 464 34.71 -23.06 -23.21
CA GLU A 464 33.69 -22.05 -23.48
C GLU A 464 33.33 -21.31 -22.21
N ALA A 465 33.16 -21.99 -21.05
CA ALA A 465 32.89 -21.39 -19.77
C ALA A 465 34.08 -20.59 -19.22
N LEU A 466 35.30 -21.07 -19.44
CA LEU A 466 36.52 -20.33 -19.09
C LEU A 466 36.63 -19.02 -19.87
N LEU A 467 36.40 -19.09 -21.21
CA LEU A 467 36.39 -17.90 -22.07
C LEU A 467 35.31 -16.92 -21.69
N ALA A 468 34.10 -17.39 -21.41
CA ALA A 468 32.98 -16.56 -20.92
C ALA A 468 33.36 -15.81 -19.64
N SER A 469 33.97 -16.50 -18.67
CA SER A 469 34.39 -15.88 -17.42
C SER A 469 35.47 -14.78 -17.62
N ARG A 470 36.43 -15.01 -18.51
CA ARG A 470 37.46 -14.04 -18.85
C ARG A 470 36.94 -12.87 -19.67
N SER A 471 35.97 -13.08 -20.58
CA SER A 471 35.28 -12.05 -21.33
C SER A 471 34.57 -11.06 -20.43
N LEU A 472 33.90 -11.55 -19.36
CA LEU A 472 33.24 -10.70 -18.37
C LEU A 472 34.21 -9.76 -17.65
N VAL A 473 35.42 -10.21 -17.35
CA VAL A 473 36.45 -9.37 -16.70
C VAL A 473 37.07 -8.41 -17.69
N ALA A 474 37.30 -8.84 -18.94
CA ALA A 474 37.85 -7.97 -19.99
C ALA A 474 36.93 -6.79 -20.31
N SER A 475 35.61 -6.98 -20.17
CA SER A 475 34.59 -5.93 -20.37
C SER A 475 34.00 -5.43 -19.03
N LEU A 476 34.79 -5.37 -17.94
CA LEU A 476 34.33 -5.16 -16.56
C LEU A 476 33.39 -3.98 -16.36
N ALA A 477 33.70 -2.81 -16.93
CA ALA A 477 32.87 -1.62 -16.80
C ALA A 477 31.43 -1.85 -17.29
N ARG A 478 31.31 -2.54 -18.42
CA ARG A 478 30.01 -2.86 -19.04
C ARG A 478 29.29 -3.99 -18.30
N THR A 479 30.03 -5.06 -17.99
CA THR A 479 29.51 -6.20 -17.21
C THR A 479 28.96 -5.76 -15.86
N SER A 480 29.69 -4.85 -15.16
CA SER A 480 29.24 -4.34 -13.87
C SER A 480 27.93 -3.56 -13.97
N VAL A 481 27.77 -2.79 -15.03
CA VAL A 481 26.54 -2.06 -15.32
C VAL A 481 25.35 -3.03 -15.49
N LEU A 482 25.54 -4.11 -16.23
CA LEU A 482 24.48 -5.11 -16.47
C LEU A 482 24.13 -5.92 -15.23
N VAL A 483 25.15 -6.42 -14.54
CA VAL A 483 24.97 -7.11 -13.26
C VAL A 483 24.28 -6.19 -12.26
N GLY A 484 24.64 -4.89 -12.25
CA GLY A 484 24.04 -3.87 -11.38
C GLY A 484 22.55 -3.70 -11.57
N ALA A 485 22.10 -3.56 -12.82
CA ALA A 485 20.69 -3.42 -13.13
C ALA A 485 19.89 -4.65 -12.70
N LEU A 486 20.35 -5.82 -13.10
CA LEU A 486 19.66 -7.07 -12.79
C LEU A 486 19.71 -7.37 -11.29
N SER A 487 20.85 -7.11 -10.62
CA SER A 487 20.96 -7.31 -9.16
C SER A 487 20.06 -6.37 -8.37
N THR A 488 19.84 -5.14 -8.85
CA THR A 488 18.90 -4.21 -8.20
C THR A 488 17.46 -4.74 -8.29
N ALA A 489 17.04 -5.26 -9.45
CA ALA A 489 15.74 -5.88 -9.61
C ALA A 489 15.58 -7.14 -8.73
N VAL A 490 16.61 -8.00 -8.69
CA VAL A 490 16.66 -9.19 -7.83
C VAL A 490 16.67 -8.80 -6.34
N ALA A 491 17.39 -7.73 -5.96
CA ALA A 491 17.43 -7.26 -4.57
C ALA A 491 16.06 -6.79 -4.11
N MET A 492 15.34 -6.05 -4.96
CA MET A 492 13.99 -5.65 -4.66
C MET A 492 13.05 -6.84 -4.52
N MET A 493 13.06 -7.77 -5.49
CA MET A 493 12.27 -8.99 -5.45
C MET A 493 12.53 -9.80 -4.18
N THR A 494 13.80 -9.98 -3.81
CA THR A 494 14.19 -10.69 -2.58
C THR A 494 13.71 -9.96 -1.34
N ALA A 495 13.90 -8.64 -1.27
CA ALA A 495 13.54 -7.84 -0.11
C ALA A 495 12.02 -7.81 0.13
N VAL A 496 11.25 -7.59 -0.93
CA VAL A 496 9.79 -7.57 -0.86
C VAL A 496 9.24 -8.99 -0.64
N GLY A 497 9.79 -9.99 -1.30
CA GLY A 497 9.41 -11.39 -1.08
C GLY A 497 9.60 -11.83 0.37
N ILE A 498 10.73 -11.46 1.00
CA ILE A 498 10.97 -11.71 2.43
C ILE A 498 9.98 -10.91 3.28
N MET A 499 9.77 -9.63 3.00
CA MET A 499 8.85 -8.77 3.75
C MET A 499 7.41 -9.31 3.70
N VAL A 500 6.89 -9.57 2.51
CA VAL A 500 5.52 -10.08 2.32
C VAL A 500 5.36 -11.48 2.92
N GLY A 501 6.34 -12.38 2.70
CA GLY A 501 6.34 -13.72 3.28
C GLY A 501 6.38 -13.68 4.82
N SER A 502 7.23 -12.81 5.39
CA SER A 502 7.31 -12.61 6.84
C SER A 502 6.01 -12.04 7.41
N PHE A 503 5.41 -11.05 6.76
CA PHE A 503 4.14 -10.48 7.20
C PHE A 503 3.00 -11.51 7.09
N ARG A 504 2.91 -12.23 5.99
CA ARG A 504 1.92 -13.30 5.81
C ARG A 504 2.01 -14.35 6.93
N GLN A 505 3.22 -14.84 7.21
CA GLN A 505 3.42 -15.81 8.28
C GLN A 505 3.11 -15.23 9.66
N THR A 506 3.46 -13.97 9.90
CA THR A 506 3.14 -13.25 11.14
C THR A 506 1.63 -13.15 11.34
N VAL A 507 0.87 -12.78 10.31
CA VAL A 507 -0.61 -12.69 10.36
C VAL A 507 -1.22 -14.07 10.58
N VAL A 508 -0.75 -15.11 9.90
CA VAL A 508 -1.25 -16.49 10.09
C VAL A 508 -1.03 -16.94 11.54
N THR A 509 0.18 -16.78 12.06
CA THR A 509 0.50 -17.16 13.46
C THR A 509 -0.31 -16.33 14.46
N TRP A 510 -0.49 -15.02 14.19
CA TRP A 510 -1.32 -14.15 15.03
C TRP A 510 -2.77 -14.60 15.05
N MET A 511 -3.36 -14.93 13.90
CA MET A 511 -4.73 -15.45 13.85
C MET A 511 -4.87 -16.77 14.63
N GLU A 512 -3.87 -17.66 14.55
CA GLU A 512 -3.88 -18.92 15.32
C GLU A 512 -3.88 -18.71 16.83
N THR A 513 -3.28 -17.62 17.29
CA THR A 513 -3.19 -17.29 18.72
C THR A 513 -4.32 -16.39 19.21
N GLN A 514 -4.87 -15.51 18.34
CA GLN A 514 -5.88 -14.53 18.71
C GLN A 514 -7.32 -14.97 18.44
N LEU A 515 -7.52 -15.94 17.55
CA LEU A 515 -8.83 -16.50 17.21
C LEU A 515 -8.91 -17.98 17.61
N PRO A 516 -8.98 -18.28 18.92
CA PRO A 516 -8.99 -19.67 19.40
C PRO A 516 -10.37 -20.33 19.40
N ALA A 517 -11.46 -19.58 19.18
CA ALA A 517 -12.82 -20.12 19.20
C ALA A 517 -13.17 -20.84 17.90
N ASP A 518 -14.04 -21.83 17.98
CA ASP A 518 -14.46 -22.63 16.83
C ASP A 518 -15.39 -21.86 15.90
N LEU A 519 -16.28 -21.03 16.47
CA LEU A 519 -17.26 -20.23 15.74
C LEU A 519 -17.26 -18.78 16.22
N TYR A 520 -17.49 -17.86 15.30
CA TYR A 520 -17.62 -16.43 15.54
C TYR A 520 -18.94 -15.94 14.97
N LEU A 521 -19.66 -15.16 15.76
CA LEU A 521 -20.94 -14.59 15.37
C LEU A 521 -20.87 -13.07 15.46
N ARG A 522 -21.32 -12.41 14.41
CA ARG A 522 -21.51 -10.96 14.35
C ARG A 522 -22.87 -10.60 13.77
N PRO A 523 -23.42 -9.41 14.02
CA PRO A 523 -24.61 -8.93 13.35
C PRO A 523 -24.41 -8.91 11.84
N ALA A 524 -25.51 -9.08 11.07
CA ALA A 524 -25.46 -8.98 9.61
C ALA A 524 -25.43 -7.53 9.12
N GLY A 525 -25.73 -6.58 10.00
CA GLY A 525 -25.42 -5.16 9.77
C GLY A 525 -23.91 -4.99 9.60
N GLU A 526 -23.50 -4.21 8.60
CA GLU A 526 -22.09 -4.03 8.29
C GLU A 526 -21.45 -3.04 9.28
N ALA A 527 -20.29 -3.39 9.87
CA ALA A 527 -19.57 -2.48 10.75
C ALA A 527 -18.94 -1.33 9.95
N ALA A 528 -19.10 -0.10 10.39
CA ALA A 528 -18.36 1.06 9.90
C ALA A 528 -17.10 1.30 10.72
N ALA A 529 -16.20 2.12 10.21
CA ALA A 529 -14.90 2.36 10.83
C ALA A 529 -15.02 2.91 12.29
N ASP A 530 -16.09 3.64 12.56
CA ASP A 530 -16.37 4.35 13.80
C ASP A 530 -17.63 3.83 14.54
N ARG A 531 -18.29 2.80 14.01
CA ARG A 531 -19.54 2.26 14.56
C ARG A 531 -19.55 0.75 14.49
N HIS A 532 -19.87 0.12 15.62
CA HIS A 532 -19.93 -1.34 15.73
C HIS A 532 -21.36 -1.77 16.08
N PRO A 533 -22.05 -2.48 15.17
CA PRO A 533 -23.39 -3.01 15.44
C PRO A 533 -23.36 -3.97 16.62
N THR A 534 -24.49 -4.10 17.30
CA THR A 534 -24.60 -4.92 18.52
C THR A 534 -25.46 -6.16 18.32
N ILE A 535 -25.22 -7.15 19.15
CA ILE A 535 -26.00 -8.38 19.26
C ILE A 535 -26.92 -8.26 20.47
N SER A 536 -28.19 -8.61 20.29
CA SER A 536 -29.16 -8.62 21.38
C SER A 536 -28.82 -9.64 22.47
N LEU A 537 -28.98 -9.28 23.73
CA LEU A 537 -28.65 -10.14 24.88
C LEU A 537 -29.48 -11.41 24.94
N ASP A 538 -30.74 -11.38 24.50
CA ASP A 538 -31.62 -12.53 24.40
C ASP A 538 -31.05 -13.62 23.47
N LEU A 539 -30.49 -13.22 22.33
CA LEU A 539 -29.82 -14.13 21.41
C LEU A 539 -28.56 -14.74 22.04
N VAL A 540 -27.73 -13.91 22.68
CA VAL A 540 -26.52 -14.39 23.38
C VAL A 540 -26.86 -15.42 24.44
N GLU A 541 -27.93 -15.19 25.22
CA GLU A 541 -28.37 -16.11 26.25
C GLU A 541 -28.94 -17.43 25.65
N GLN A 542 -29.69 -17.35 24.57
CA GLN A 542 -30.17 -18.53 23.85
C GLN A 542 -28.99 -19.37 23.33
N ILE A 543 -28.00 -18.76 22.69
CA ILE A 543 -26.83 -19.47 22.15
C ILE A 543 -26.01 -20.11 23.26
N SER A 544 -25.83 -19.45 24.41
CA SER A 544 -25.08 -20.00 25.54
C SER A 544 -25.69 -21.27 26.14
N LYS A 545 -26.98 -21.52 25.89
CA LYS A 545 -27.73 -22.70 26.38
C LYS A 545 -27.84 -23.83 25.36
N LEU A 546 -27.33 -23.64 24.11
CA LEU A 546 -27.41 -24.64 23.08
C LEU A 546 -26.59 -25.90 23.42
N PRO A 547 -27.08 -27.08 23.05
CA PRO A 547 -26.29 -28.31 23.18
C PRO A 547 -25.02 -28.21 22.32
N GLY A 548 -23.89 -28.69 22.85
CA GLY A 548 -22.60 -28.63 22.14
C GLY A 548 -21.83 -27.32 22.30
N VAL A 549 -22.42 -26.28 22.89
CA VAL A 549 -21.70 -25.04 23.23
C VAL A 549 -21.01 -25.24 24.59
N ALA A 550 -19.70 -25.03 24.66
CA ALA A 550 -18.90 -25.10 25.87
C ALA A 550 -18.86 -23.76 26.60
N ALA A 551 -18.61 -22.66 25.86
CA ALA A 551 -18.55 -21.33 26.41
C ALA A 551 -18.83 -20.27 25.31
N VAL A 552 -19.31 -19.10 25.72
CA VAL A 552 -19.53 -17.94 24.87
C VAL A 552 -18.74 -16.75 25.45
N GLU A 553 -17.81 -16.24 24.68
CA GLU A 553 -17.03 -15.05 24.99
C GLU A 553 -17.66 -13.84 24.28
N ARG A 554 -17.91 -12.77 25.01
CA ARG A 554 -18.50 -11.53 24.51
C ARG A 554 -17.42 -10.47 24.36
N LEU A 555 -17.44 -9.76 23.24
CA LEU A 555 -16.58 -8.63 22.94
C LEU A 555 -17.42 -7.41 22.60
N ARG A 556 -17.13 -6.27 23.23
CA ARG A 556 -17.68 -4.96 22.85
C ARG A 556 -16.55 -4.01 22.50
N VAL A 557 -16.68 -3.34 21.38
CA VAL A 557 -15.69 -2.39 20.88
C VAL A 557 -16.31 -1.00 20.82
N TYR A 558 -15.55 0.00 21.26
CA TYR A 558 -15.84 1.43 21.14
C TYR A 558 -14.69 2.12 20.44
N GLU A 559 -14.99 3.12 19.64
CA GLU A 559 -13.99 4.06 19.18
C GLU A 559 -13.95 5.26 20.14
N ILE A 560 -12.76 5.60 20.61
CA ILE A 560 -12.53 6.72 21.52
C ILE A 560 -11.44 7.62 20.96
N SER A 561 -11.45 8.88 21.36
CA SER A 561 -10.34 9.80 21.07
C SER A 561 -9.45 9.95 22.30
N LEU A 562 -8.16 9.66 22.14
CA LEU A 562 -7.14 9.86 23.18
C LEU A 562 -6.02 10.74 22.62
N ASP A 563 -5.76 11.90 23.25
CA ASP A 563 -4.79 12.89 22.76
C ASP A 563 -5.06 13.28 21.29
N ALA A 564 -6.32 13.51 20.94
CA ALA A 564 -6.80 13.82 19.58
C ALA A 564 -6.49 12.74 18.52
N LYS A 565 -6.24 11.49 18.95
CA LYS A 565 -6.04 10.34 18.05
C LYS A 565 -7.11 9.28 18.29
N PRO A 566 -7.68 8.69 17.24
CA PRO A 566 -8.64 7.60 17.40
C PRO A 566 -7.96 6.33 17.92
N VAL A 567 -8.58 5.69 18.88
CA VAL A 567 -8.12 4.46 19.54
C VAL A 567 -9.31 3.55 19.77
N GLU A 568 -9.17 2.25 19.61
CA GLU A 568 -10.19 1.29 20.00
C GLU A 568 -10.09 0.96 21.49
N LEU A 569 -11.22 1.06 22.15
CA LEU A 569 -11.40 0.58 23.53
C LEU A 569 -12.35 -0.60 23.50
N ALA A 570 -11.93 -1.73 24.05
CA ALA A 570 -12.77 -2.91 24.08
C ALA A 570 -12.81 -3.57 25.45
N TRP A 571 -13.97 -4.20 25.76
CA TRP A 571 -14.05 -5.11 26.88
C TRP A 571 -14.31 -6.55 26.42
N LEU A 572 -13.82 -7.49 27.22
CA LEU A 572 -13.87 -8.94 27.00
C LEU A 572 -14.30 -9.66 28.27
N ASP A 573 -14.89 -10.85 28.12
CA ASP A 573 -15.14 -11.78 29.22
C ASP A 573 -13.85 -12.53 29.60
N LEU A 574 -13.04 -11.96 30.48
CA LEU A 574 -11.74 -12.52 30.85
C LEU A 574 -11.82 -13.90 31.53
N GLY A 575 -12.96 -14.26 32.10
CA GLY A 575 -13.17 -15.59 32.68
C GLY A 575 -13.04 -16.69 31.62
N VAL A 576 -13.71 -16.52 30.50
CA VAL A 576 -13.65 -17.45 29.35
C VAL A 576 -12.30 -17.35 28.65
N LEU A 577 -11.83 -16.14 28.43
CA LEU A 577 -10.59 -15.87 27.70
C LEU A 577 -9.37 -16.56 28.33
N ARG A 578 -9.27 -16.53 29.65
CA ARG A 578 -8.14 -17.11 30.38
C ARG A 578 -8.02 -18.64 30.18
N GLU A 579 -9.13 -19.33 29.93
CA GLU A 579 -9.16 -20.78 29.75
C GLU A 579 -8.74 -21.18 28.33
N TYR A 580 -9.10 -20.39 27.31
CA TYR A 580 -8.98 -20.77 25.91
C TYR A 580 -7.88 -20.02 25.15
N ARG A 581 -7.48 -18.80 25.59
CA ARG A 581 -6.57 -17.94 24.81
C ARG A 581 -5.09 -18.17 25.15
N ARG A 582 -4.29 -18.24 24.07
CA ARG A 582 -2.82 -18.27 24.11
C ARG A 582 -2.27 -16.94 23.54
N SER A 583 -2.55 -15.83 24.21
CA SER A 583 -2.05 -14.52 23.75
C SER A 583 -0.55 -14.40 23.96
N ASP A 584 0.15 -13.91 22.95
CA ASP A 584 1.57 -13.54 23.04
C ASP A 584 1.68 -12.07 23.46
N PHE A 585 2.45 -11.81 24.53
CA PHE A 585 2.75 -10.48 25.03
C PHE A 585 4.19 -10.08 24.69
N LEU A 586 4.41 -8.78 24.59
CA LEU A 586 5.74 -8.22 24.25
C LEU A 586 6.77 -8.54 25.35
N SER A 587 6.33 -8.63 26.61
CA SER A 587 7.17 -9.00 27.75
C SER A 587 7.56 -10.50 27.77
N GLY A 588 6.87 -11.36 27.02
CA GLY A 588 6.99 -12.81 27.07
C GLY A 588 6.30 -13.47 28.28
N ARG A 589 5.51 -12.72 29.07
CA ARG A 589 4.73 -13.26 30.20
C ARG A 589 3.59 -14.16 29.69
N GLN A 590 3.19 -15.12 30.51
CA GLN A 590 2.08 -16.03 30.17
C GLN A 590 0.72 -15.30 30.17
N ALA A 591 -0.13 -15.65 29.22
CA ALA A 591 -1.46 -15.06 29.08
C ALA A 591 -2.30 -15.23 30.37
N THR A 592 -2.24 -16.37 31.01
CA THR A 592 -2.97 -16.69 32.27
C THR A 592 -2.60 -15.77 33.43
N GLU A 593 -1.35 -15.33 33.49
CA GLU A 593 -0.84 -14.42 34.51
C GLU A 593 -1.34 -12.99 34.22
N VAL A 594 -1.08 -12.47 33.00
CA VAL A 594 -1.45 -11.11 32.62
C VAL A 594 -2.97 -10.91 32.67
N LEU A 595 -3.75 -11.83 32.10
CA LEU A 595 -5.21 -11.76 32.12
C LEU A 595 -5.80 -11.90 33.54
N GLY A 596 -5.08 -12.64 34.41
CA GLY A 596 -5.44 -12.73 35.82
C GLY A 596 -5.31 -11.40 36.57
N GLU A 597 -4.32 -10.57 36.22
CA GLU A 597 -4.15 -9.23 36.81
C GLU A 597 -5.27 -8.25 36.38
N LEU A 598 -5.90 -8.43 35.21
CA LEU A 598 -6.93 -7.53 34.71
C LEU A 598 -8.30 -7.74 35.39
N ARG A 599 -8.60 -8.99 35.83
CA ARG A 599 -9.94 -9.37 36.27
C ARG A 599 -10.38 -8.58 37.49
N GLY A 600 -11.48 -7.83 37.36
CA GLY A 600 -12.07 -7.01 38.41
C GLY A 600 -11.20 -5.84 38.90
N THR A 601 -10.06 -5.57 38.27
CA THR A 601 -9.13 -4.49 38.63
C THR A 601 -9.13 -3.33 37.63
N ASN A 602 -8.58 -2.19 38.04
CA ASN A 602 -8.35 -1.06 37.12
C ASN A 602 -7.03 -1.25 36.35
N ALA A 603 -6.91 -2.38 35.66
CA ALA A 603 -5.79 -2.67 34.77
C ALA A 603 -6.28 -2.89 33.35
N VAL A 604 -5.41 -2.61 32.38
CA VAL A 604 -5.66 -2.74 30.95
C VAL A 604 -4.46 -3.39 30.27
N ILE A 605 -4.68 -4.00 29.14
CA ILE A 605 -3.61 -4.32 28.19
C ILE A 605 -3.77 -3.45 26.95
N VAL A 606 -2.66 -3.10 26.33
CA VAL A 606 -2.66 -2.24 25.13
C VAL A 606 -1.96 -2.95 23.98
N SER A 607 -2.37 -2.63 22.76
CA SER A 607 -1.73 -3.19 21.58
C SER A 607 -0.36 -2.56 21.31
N GLU A 608 0.51 -3.23 20.56
CA GLU A 608 1.83 -2.69 20.17
C GLU A 608 1.71 -1.37 19.39
N PRO A 609 0.78 -1.19 18.42
CA PRO A 609 0.56 0.09 17.76
C PRO A 609 0.19 1.23 18.73
N PHE A 610 -0.65 0.95 19.74
CA PHE A 610 -0.98 1.91 20.78
C PHE A 610 0.28 2.31 21.57
N SER A 611 1.02 1.33 22.07
CA SER A 611 2.25 1.54 22.82
C SER A 611 3.25 2.41 22.05
N TYR A 612 3.43 2.14 20.75
CA TYR A 612 4.33 2.89 19.89
C TYR A 612 3.86 4.34 19.64
N LYS A 613 2.58 4.55 19.33
CA LYS A 613 2.03 5.86 18.96
C LYS A 613 1.84 6.81 20.14
N HIS A 614 1.55 6.28 21.32
CA HIS A 614 1.33 7.04 22.55
C HIS A 614 2.54 7.01 23.50
N GLY A 615 3.61 6.27 23.17
CA GLY A 615 4.82 6.17 23.99
C GLY A 615 4.59 5.51 25.35
N LYS A 616 3.52 4.73 25.51
CA LYS A 616 3.14 4.04 26.74
C LYS A 616 3.64 2.60 26.76
N LYS A 617 4.07 2.12 27.94
CA LYS A 617 4.64 0.78 28.13
C LYS A 617 3.94 0.04 29.26
N ALA A 618 4.21 -1.24 29.40
CA ALA A 618 3.82 -2.02 30.56
C ALA A 618 4.33 -1.36 31.86
N GLY A 619 3.44 -1.24 32.85
CA GLY A 619 3.69 -0.57 34.12
C GLY A 619 3.25 0.91 34.16
N ASP A 620 3.07 1.57 33.01
CA ASP A 620 2.62 2.97 32.96
C ASP A 620 1.14 3.10 33.34
N SER A 621 0.76 4.32 33.71
CA SER A 621 -0.64 4.67 33.98
C SER A 621 -1.28 5.34 32.77
N LEU A 622 -2.54 5.02 32.54
CA LEU A 622 -3.39 5.56 31.47
C LEU A 622 -4.66 6.13 32.09
N THR A 623 -4.95 7.38 31.82
CA THR A 623 -6.22 7.98 32.26
C THR A 623 -7.22 7.98 31.11
N LEU A 624 -8.36 7.35 31.32
CA LEU A 624 -9.49 7.31 30.38
C LEU A 624 -10.69 7.99 31.03
N THR A 625 -11.46 8.71 30.25
CA THR A 625 -12.73 9.26 30.72
C THR A 625 -13.87 8.37 30.21
N LEU A 626 -14.48 7.63 31.11
CA LEU A 626 -15.53 6.65 30.83
C LEU A 626 -16.82 7.04 31.57
N GLY A 627 -17.93 7.13 30.82
CA GLY A 627 -19.22 7.54 31.42
C GLY A 627 -19.17 8.92 32.08
N GLY A 628 -18.31 9.83 31.62
CA GLY A 628 -18.11 11.16 32.18
C GLY A 628 -17.16 11.21 33.41
N LEU A 629 -16.64 10.07 33.85
CA LEU A 629 -15.74 9.99 35.00
C LEU A 629 -14.30 9.68 34.55
N PRO A 630 -13.31 10.51 34.97
CA PRO A 630 -11.90 10.17 34.71
C PRO A 630 -11.47 9.01 35.61
N ALA A 631 -10.92 7.97 35.03
CA ALA A 631 -10.42 6.80 35.72
C ALA A 631 -9.00 6.49 35.28
N SER A 632 -8.14 6.15 36.23
CA SER A 632 -6.75 5.76 35.97
C SER A 632 -6.63 4.23 35.94
N PHE A 633 -6.01 3.73 34.88
CA PHE A 633 -5.77 2.33 34.64
C PHE A 633 -4.28 2.05 34.54
N LYS A 634 -3.82 0.95 35.13
CA LYS A 634 -2.44 0.48 34.98
C LYS A 634 -2.33 -0.38 33.73
N ILE A 635 -1.34 -0.13 32.90
CA ILE A 635 -1.03 -1.00 31.75
C ILE A 635 -0.31 -2.24 32.28
N ALA A 636 -0.98 -3.40 32.24
CA ALA A 636 -0.42 -4.66 32.71
C ALA A 636 0.63 -5.22 31.74
N ASP A 637 0.34 -5.16 30.42
CA ASP A 637 1.27 -5.60 29.38
C ASP A 637 0.87 -5.06 28.00
N VAL A 638 1.72 -5.33 26.99
CA VAL A 638 1.51 -4.96 25.58
C VAL A 638 1.33 -6.24 24.76
N PHE A 639 0.24 -6.35 24.00
CA PHE A 639 -0.04 -7.49 23.14
C PHE A 639 0.21 -7.17 21.66
N TYR A 640 0.53 -8.21 20.87
CA TYR A 640 0.68 -8.09 19.43
C TYR A 640 -0.70 -7.97 18.77
N ASP A 641 -0.87 -6.95 17.93
CA ASP A 641 -2.09 -6.74 17.17
C ASP A 641 -1.75 -6.27 15.75
N TYR A 642 -2.24 -7.01 14.77
CA TYR A 642 -2.07 -6.72 13.35
C TYR A 642 -3.39 -6.38 12.65
N GLY A 643 -4.49 -6.39 13.40
CA GLY A 643 -5.82 -6.06 12.90
C GLY A 643 -6.13 -4.58 12.93
N ASN A 644 -5.50 -3.84 13.84
CA ASN A 644 -5.80 -2.43 14.06
C ASN A 644 -4.55 -1.55 14.18
N GLU A 645 -4.34 -0.69 13.20
CA GLU A 645 -3.24 0.27 13.21
C GLU A 645 -3.45 1.45 14.16
N ARG A 646 -4.69 1.80 14.50
CA ARG A 646 -5.01 2.93 15.40
C ARG A 646 -4.50 2.67 16.80
N GLY A 647 -4.50 1.43 17.20
CA GLY A 647 -4.17 0.94 18.52
C GLY A 647 -5.41 0.56 19.31
N ALA A 648 -5.27 -0.44 20.19
CA ALA A 648 -6.37 -0.97 21.00
C ALA A 648 -6.02 -0.99 22.49
N ILE A 649 -7.02 -0.73 23.31
CA ILE A 649 -7.00 -0.86 24.76
C ILE A 649 -8.04 -1.91 25.12
N LEU A 650 -7.62 -2.97 25.80
CA LEU A 650 -8.51 -4.05 26.24
C LEU A 650 -8.61 -4.08 27.75
N MET A 651 -9.83 -4.20 28.26
CA MET A 651 -10.08 -4.31 29.70
C MET A 651 -11.12 -5.39 30.03
N ASP A 652 -11.25 -5.68 31.31
CA ASP A 652 -12.23 -6.62 31.81
C ASP A 652 -13.65 -6.08 31.69
N ARG A 653 -14.59 -6.93 31.26
CA ARG A 653 -16.01 -6.57 31.12
C ARG A 653 -16.60 -6.08 32.45
N GLU A 654 -16.33 -6.74 33.58
CA GLU A 654 -16.87 -6.36 34.90
C GLU A 654 -16.38 -4.97 35.31
N THR A 655 -15.13 -4.64 34.95
CA THR A 655 -14.54 -3.32 35.18
C THR A 655 -15.18 -2.26 34.30
N MET A 656 -15.33 -2.54 33.01
CA MET A 656 -15.92 -1.57 32.06
C MET A 656 -17.38 -1.23 32.40
N LEU A 657 -18.20 -2.24 32.76
CA LEU A 657 -19.61 -2.03 33.07
C LEU A 657 -19.85 -1.20 34.35
N ARG A 658 -18.83 -1.00 35.20
CA ARG A 658 -18.88 -0.07 36.32
C ARG A 658 -18.90 1.39 35.89
N TYR A 659 -18.24 1.68 34.75
CA TYR A 659 -18.14 3.03 34.18
C TYR A 659 -19.13 3.27 33.04
N LEU A 660 -19.36 2.26 32.20
CA LEU A 660 -20.29 2.29 31.07
C LEU A 660 -21.24 1.09 31.16
N PRO A 661 -22.49 1.29 31.58
CA PRO A 661 -23.49 0.21 31.70
C PRO A 661 -24.07 -0.15 30.31
N ASP A 662 -23.23 -0.62 29.39
CA ASP A 662 -23.59 -1.08 28.04
C ASP A 662 -23.17 -2.55 27.89
N PRO A 663 -24.06 -3.51 28.22
CA PRO A 663 -23.73 -4.95 28.24
C PRO A 663 -23.81 -5.65 26.89
N GLN A 664 -24.35 -4.99 25.84
CA GLN A 664 -24.53 -5.59 24.52
C GLN A 664 -23.18 -5.79 23.82
N PRO A 665 -22.85 -7.02 23.37
CA PRO A 665 -21.61 -7.25 22.65
C PRO A 665 -21.70 -6.83 21.17
N THR A 666 -20.58 -6.49 20.59
CA THR A 666 -20.41 -6.31 19.15
C THR A 666 -20.28 -7.65 18.45
N ASN A 667 -19.49 -8.55 19.04
CA ASN A 667 -19.21 -9.89 18.54
C ASN A 667 -19.27 -10.89 19.68
N ILE A 668 -19.53 -12.14 19.34
CA ILE A 668 -19.35 -13.26 20.28
C ILE A 668 -18.48 -14.33 19.64
N ALA A 669 -17.58 -14.91 20.44
CA ALA A 669 -16.80 -16.09 20.12
C ALA A 669 -17.39 -17.29 20.86
N ILE A 670 -17.60 -18.39 20.15
CA ILE A 670 -18.31 -19.57 20.63
C ILE A 670 -17.33 -20.73 20.61
N TYR A 671 -17.09 -21.30 21.76
CA TYR A 671 -16.28 -22.50 21.97
C TYR A 671 -17.19 -23.73 21.97
N VAL A 672 -16.87 -24.70 21.12
CA VAL A 672 -17.63 -25.94 20.97
C VAL A 672 -17.07 -27.00 21.89
N GLN A 673 -17.94 -27.87 22.45
CA GLN A 673 -17.52 -29.01 23.25
C GLN A 673 -16.69 -29.99 22.42
N ARG A 674 -15.69 -30.63 23.01
CA ARG A 674 -14.72 -31.48 22.29
C ARG A 674 -15.34 -32.64 21.52
N ASP A 675 -16.51 -33.09 21.95
CA ASP A 675 -17.29 -34.20 21.40
C ASP A 675 -18.38 -33.72 20.41
N ALA A 676 -18.58 -32.42 20.25
CA ALA A 676 -19.58 -31.87 19.35
C ALA A 676 -18.93 -31.42 18.04
N ASP A 677 -19.68 -31.59 16.93
CA ASP A 677 -19.26 -31.12 15.62
C ASP A 677 -19.58 -29.62 15.44
N PRO A 678 -18.60 -28.76 15.17
CA PRO A 678 -18.82 -27.31 15.00
C PRO A 678 -19.84 -26.95 13.93
N GLU A 679 -19.95 -27.73 12.85
CA GLU A 679 -20.91 -27.44 11.79
C GLU A 679 -22.35 -27.73 12.22
N THR A 680 -22.55 -28.75 13.03
CA THR A 680 -23.85 -29.07 13.67
C THR A 680 -24.25 -27.96 14.62
N VAL A 681 -23.33 -27.49 15.48
CA VAL A 681 -23.59 -26.37 16.39
C VAL A 681 -23.90 -25.09 15.62
N LYS A 682 -23.20 -24.81 14.51
CA LYS A 682 -23.49 -23.68 13.62
C LYS A 682 -24.93 -23.70 13.08
N GLN A 683 -25.43 -24.88 12.70
CA GLN A 683 -26.82 -25.03 12.25
C GLN A 683 -27.82 -24.79 13.37
N GLU A 684 -27.54 -25.25 14.58
CA GLU A 684 -28.38 -24.98 15.76
C GLU A 684 -28.40 -23.48 16.11
N ILE A 685 -27.27 -22.81 15.98
CA ILE A 685 -27.18 -21.35 16.16
C ILE A 685 -28.08 -20.65 15.12
N PHE A 686 -28.07 -21.04 13.84
CA PHE A 686 -28.96 -20.46 12.83
C PHE A 686 -30.43 -20.69 13.15
N ARG A 687 -30.78 -21.83 13.73
CA ARG A 687 -32.16 -22.09 14.16
C ARG A 687 -32.56 -21.23 15.37
N ALA A 688 -31.69 -21.11 16.35
CA ALA A 688 -31.90 -20.25 17.52
C ALA A 688 -31.96 -18.76 17.13
N ALA A 689 -31.22 -18.36 16.11
CA ALA A 689 -31.22 -16.99 15.61
C ALA A 689 -32.43 -16.66 14.72
N THR A 690 -33.50 -17.46 14.72
CA THR A 690 -34.71 -17.13 13.97
C THR A 690 -35.29 -15.80 14.44
N GLY A 691 -35.43 -14.84 13.51
CA GLY A 691 -35.80 -13.45 13.82
C GLY A 691 -34.62 -12.49 14.02
N HIS A 692 -33.39 -13.01 14.09
CA HIS A 692 -32.18 -12.22 14.11
C HIS A 692 -31.40 -12.37 12.81
N ARG A 693 -30.75 -11.30 12.38
CA ARG A 693 -29.91 -11.29 11.17
C ARG A 693 -28.44 -11.30 11.60
N VAL A 694 -27.86 -12.50 11.63
CA VAL A 694 -26.48 -12.71 12.06
C VAL A 694 -25.67 -13.48 11.02
N LEU A 695 -24.37 -13.27 11.05
CA LEU A 695 -23.38 -14.00 10.26
C LEU A 695 -22.58 -14.88 11.21
N VAL A 696 -22.48 -16.16 10.91
CA VAL A 696 -21.72 -17.13 11.67
C VAL A 696 -20.58 -17.66 10.81
N PHE A 697 -19.38 -17.49 11.29
CA PHE A 697 -18.15 -17.92 10.62
C PHE A 697 -17.46 -19.00 11.44
N SER A 698 -16.93 -20.03 10.79
CA SER A 698 -15.98 -20.91 11.44
C SER A 698 -14.60 -20.23 11.49
N ASP A 699 -13.75 -20.65 12.42
CA ASP A 699 -12.33 -20.24 12.47
C ASP A 699 -11.65 -20.45 11.12
N ARG A 700 -11.92 -21.59 10.49
CA ARG A 700 -11.39 -21.92 9.17
C ARG A 700 -11.83 -20.94 8.08
N ASP A 701 -13.11 -20.53 8.08
CA ASP A 701 -13.65 -19.57 7.09
C ASP A 701 -13.01 -18.19 7.26
N LEU A 702 -12.89 -17.72 8.51
CA LEU A 702 -12.25 -16.44 8.82
C LEU A 702 -10.78 -16.41 8.41
N ARG A 703 -10.03 -17.48 8.72
CA ARG A 703 -8.62 -17.55 8.31
C ARG A 703 -8.48 -17.57 6.79
N HIS A 704 -9.29 -18.37 6.09
CA HIS A 704 -9.25 -18.42 4.64
C HIS A 704 -9.59 -17.07 3.99
N GLU A 705 -10.59 -16.36 4.51
CA GLU A 705 -10.97 -15.05 3.99
C GLU A 705 -9.89 -14.00 4.26
N ALA A 706 -9.34 -13.96 5.47
CA ALA A 706 -8.26 -13.05 5.80
C ALA A 706 -7.00 -13.29 4.96
N ILE A 707 -6.61 -14.55 4.75
CA ILE A 707 -5.48 -14.90 3.87
C ILE A 707 -5.79 -14.50 2.43
N ARG A 708 -7.01 -14.69 1.96
CA ARG A 708 -7.45 -14.29 0.61
C ARG A 708 -7.37 -12.77 0.43
N ILE A 709 -7.84 -12.00 1.41
CA ILE A 709 -7.74 -10.53 1.40
C ILE A 709 -6.27 -10.11 1.38
N PHE A 710 -5.44 -10.75 2.19
CA PHE A 710 -4.01 -10.51 2.23
C PHE A 710 -3.36 -10.77 0.87
N ASP A 711 -3.56 -11.96 0.30
CA ASP A 711 -2.97 -12.36 -0.99
C ASP A 711 -3.40 -11.42 -2.13
N ARG A 712 -4.65 -10.95 -2.13
CA ARG A 712 -5.15 -9.93 -3.08
C ARG A 712 -4.46 -8.58 -2.90
N THR A 713 -4.26 -8.14 -1.68
CA THR A 713 -3.60 -6.85 -1.38
C THR A 713 -2.18 -6.83 -1.92
N PHE A 714 -1.45 -7.93 -1.77
CA PHE A 714 -0.06 -8.05 -2.25
C PHE A 714 0.08 -8.46 -3.72
N ALA A 715 -1.00 -8.88 -4.39
CA ALA A 715 -0.97 -9.24 -5.82
C ALA A 715 -0.45 -8.09 -6.70
N ILE A 716 -0.76 -6.85 -6.37
CA ILE A 716 -0.25 -5.66 -7.06
C ILE A 716 1.27 -5.56 -6.92
N THR A 717 1.79 -5.80 -5.72
CA THR A 717 3.23 -5.76 -5.45
C THR A 717 3.97 -6.81 -6.28
N TYR A 718 3.45 -8.04 -6.35
CA TYR A 718 4.01 -9.10 -7.20
C TYR A 718 3.94 -8.75 -8.70
N ALA A 719 2.87 -8.12 -9.15
CA ALA A 719 2.75 -7.65 -10.54
C ALA A 719 3.82 -6.59 -10.87
N LEU A 720 4.08 -5.65 -9.95
CA LEU A 720 5.12 -4.64 -10.12
C LEU A 720 6.52 -5.26 -10.15
N GLU A 721 6.80 -6.26 -9.32
CA GLU A 721 8.05 -7.01 -9.33
C GLU A 721 8.24 -7.75 -10.64
N ALA A 722 7.21 -8.41 -11.15
CA ALA A 722 7.27 -9.09 -12.44
C ALA A 722 7.61 -8.11 -13.58
N ILE A 723 7.05 -6.91 -13.57
CA ILE A 723 7.38 -5.85 -14.54
C ILE A 723 8.85 -5.42 -14.38
N ALA A 724 9.34 -5.20 -13.16
CA ALA A 724 10.72 -4.80 -12.91
C ALA A 724 11.72 -5.86 -13.39
N ILE A 725 11.42 -7.15 -13.15
CA ILE A 725 12.21 -8.28 -13.65
C ILE A 725 12.20 -8.32 -15.18
N LEU A 726 11.03 -8.17 -15.80
CA LEU A 726 10.89 -8.15 -17.26
C LEU A 726 11.76 -7.06 -17.87
N VAL A 727 11.70 -5.85 -17.32
CA VAL A 727 12.50 -4.70 -17.77
C VAL A 727 14.00 -5.00 -17.62
N ALA A 728 14.42 -5.58 -16.50
CA ALA A 728 15.82 -5.94 -16.27
C ALA A 728 16.31 -7.02 -17.24
N VAL A 729 15.51 -8.05 -17.49
CA VAL A 729 15.82 -9.14 -18.45
C VAL A 729 15.91 -8.60 -19.89
N MET A 730 15.01 -7.69 -20.28
CA MET A 730 15.09 -6.98 -21.55
C MET A 730 16.39 -6.16 -21.67
N GLY A 731 16.83 -5.55 -20.58
CA GLY A 731 18.11 -4.85 -20.51
C GLY A 731 19.30 -5.77 -20.76
N VAL A 732 19.32 -6.94 -20.14
CA VAL A 732 20.35 -7.96 -20.35
C VAL A 732 20.36 -8.45 -21.79
N ALA A 733 19.19 -8.72 -22.38
CA ALA A 733 19.07 -9.13 -23.78
C ALA A 733 19.64 -8.07 -24.74
N GLY A 734 19.28 -6.81 -24.54
CA GLY A 734 19.78 -5.68 -25.35
C GLY A 734 21.29 -5.50 -25.21
N ALA A 735 21.84 -5.72 -24.04
CA ALA A 735 23.25 -5.57 -23.78
C ALA A 735 24.09 -6.75 -24.29
N LEU A 736 23.59 -7.98 -24.16
CA LEU A 736 24.22 -9.15 -24.80
C LEU A 736 24.23 -9.01 -26.32
N LEU A 737 23.11 -8.48 -26.89
CA LEU A 737 23.06 -8.20 -28.31
C LEU A 737 24.15 -7.20 -28.73
N ALA A 738 24.31 -6.13 -27.97
CA ALA A 738 25.35 -5.15 -28.20
C ALA A 738 26.75 -5.74 -28.02
N LEU A 739 26.95 -6.65 -27.05
CA LEU A 739 28.24 -7.35 -26.85
C LEU A 739 28.60 -8.18 -28.08
N VAL A 740 27.68 -8.98 -28.60
CA VAL A 740 27.87 -9.80 -29.78
C VAL A 740 28.26 -8.96 -30.99
N ILE A 741 27.62 -7.80 -31.20
CA ILE A 741 27.95 -6.91 -32.31
C ILE A 741 29.33 -6.25 -32.11
N ASP A 742 29.72 -5.89 -30.89
CA ASP A 742 31.05 -5.32 -30.63
C ASP A 742 32.18 -6.32 -30.73
N GLN A 743 31.93 -7.57 -30.33
CA GLN A 743 32.90 -8.67 -30.41
C GLN A 743 32.82 -9.46 -31.71
N ARG A 744 32.11 -8.94 -32.74
CA ARG A 744 31.91 -9.64 -34.01
C ARG A 744 33.24 -10.07 -34.66
N ARG A 745 34.30 -9.25 -34.56
CA ARG A 745 35.63 -9.59 -35.06
C ARG A 745 36.26 -10.76 -34.29
N GLU A 746 36.20 -10.74 -32.98
CA GLU A 746 36.75 -11.80 -32.13
C GLU A 746 36.00 -13.13 -32.35
N LEU A 747 34.66 -13.04 -32.42
CA LEU A 747 33.82 -14.20 -32.75
C LEU A 747 34.04 -14.71 -34.16
N GLY A 748 34.27 -13.83 -35.14
CA GLY A 748 34.66 -14.14 -36.50
C GLY A 748 36.03 -14.84 -36.58
N LEU A 749 37.04 -14.33 -35.83
CA LEU A 749 38.36 -14.93 -35.71
C LEU A 749 38.29 -16.33 -35.07
N LEU A 750 37.49 -16.51 -34.00
CA LEU A 750 37.29 -17.82 -33.37
C LEU A 750 36.71 -18.83 -34.38
N ARG A 751 35.74 -18.40 -35.21
CA ARG A 751 35.17 -19.25 -36.26
C ARG A 751 36.19 -19.56 -37.37
N PHE A 752 37.02 -18.59 -37.74
CA PHE A 752 38.09 -18.77 -38.72
C PHE A 752 39.15 -19.78 -38.20
N LEU A 753 39.42 -19.76 -36.88
CA LEU A 753 40.30 -20.73 -36.21
C LEU A 753 39.66 -22.11 -36.01
N GLY A 754 38.41 -22.32 -36.47
CA GLY A 754 37.74 -23.61 -36.47
C GLY A 754 36.71 -23.81 -35.35
N ALA A 755 36.34 -22.77 -34.62
CA ALA A 755 35.27 -22.86 -33.62
C ALA A 755 33.92 -23.18 -34.29
N SER A 756 33.22 -24.21 -33.81
CA SER A 756 31.92 -24.58 -34.31
C SER A 756 30.82 -23.59 -33.90
N ALA A 757 29.75 -23.52 -34.69
CA ALA A 757 28.56 -22.73 -34.36
C ALA A 757 27.95 -23.10 -32.97
N GLY A 758 28.07 -24.37 -32.57
CA GLY A 758 27.67 -24.86 -31.27
C GLY A 758 28.52 -24.28 -30.13
N GLN A 759 29.82 -24.14 -30.32
CA GLN A 759 30.75 -23.58 -29.34
C GLN A 759 30.49 -22.05 -29.14
N ILE A 760 30.29 -21.31 -30.24
CA ILE A 760 29.94 -19.89 -30.16
C ILE A 760 28.60 -19.69 -29.38
N ARG A 761 27.60 -20.55 -29.72
CA ARG A 761 26.32 -20.50 -28.98
C ARG A 761 26.50 -20.80 -27.49
N LYS A 762 27.26 -21.83 -27.13
CA LYS A 762 27.57 -22.19 -25.76
C LYS A 762 28.31 -21.08 -25.04
N LEU A 763 29.25 -20.39 -25.68
CA LEU A 763 30.00 -19.26 -25.14
C LEU A 763 29.04 -18.13 -24.71
N ILE A 764 28.16 -17.67 -25.62
CA ILE A 764 27.22 -16.59 -25.33
C ILE A 764 26.19 -16.98 -24.25
N LEU A 765 25.70 -18.23 -24.28
CA LEU A 765 24.79 -18.71 -23.23
C LEU A 765 25.50 -18.87 -21.88
N ALA A 766 26.78 -19.25 -21.86
CA ALA A 766 27.58 -19.29 -20.62
C ALA A 766 27.81 -17.89 -20.07
N GLU A 767 28.06 -16.87 -20.93
CA GLU A 767 28.13 -15.46 -20.50
C GLU A 767 26.79 -15.01 -19.88
N ALA A 768 25.67 -15.29 -20.54
CA ALA A 768 24.34 -14.98 -20.02
C ALA A 768 24.08 -15.67 -18.67
N GLY A 769 24.46 -16.95 -18.55
CA GLY A 769 24.33 -17.74 -17.32
C GLY A 769 25.19 -17.18 -16.18
N LEU A 770 26.45 -16.82 -16.45
CA LEU A 770 27.34 -16.21 -15.46
C LEU A 770 26.85 -14.83 -15.01
N LEU A 771 26.37 -14.01 -15.95
CA LEU A 771 25.73 -12.71 -15.62
C LEU A 771 24.51 -12.91 -14.71
N GLY A 772 23.65 -13.88 -15.04
CA GLY A 772 22.48 -14.21 -14.24
C GLY A 772 22.84 -14.69 -12.83
N LEU A 773 23.85 -15.56 -12.68
CA LEU A 773 24.32 -16.05 -11.38
C LEU A 773 24.92 -14.92 -10.53
N LEU A 774 25.78 -14.10 -11.13
CA LEU A 774 26.40 -12.96 -10.43
C LEU A 774 25.35 -11.96 -9.97
N ALA A 775 24.37 -11.65 -10.82
CA ALA A 775 23.28 -10.73 -10.49
C ALA A 775 22.34 -11.30 -9.42
N ASN A 776 22.00 -12.60 -9.50
CA ASN A 776 21.20 -13.26 -8.46
C ASN A 776 21.93 -13.26 -7.12
N PHE A 777 23.22 -13.60 -7.09
CA PHE A 777 23.99 -13.60 -5.87
C PHE A 777 24.10 -12.20 -5.26
N ALA A 778 24.51 -11.20 -6.04
CA ALA A 778 24.62 -9.82 -5.58
C ALA A 778 23.27 -9.27 -5.15
N GLY A 779 22.22 -9.52 -5.95
CA GLY A 779 20.86 -9.09 -5.66
C GLY A 779 20.29 -9.75 -4.41
N PHE A 780 20.53 -11.03 -4.21
CA PHE A 780 20.09 -11.74 -3.00
C PHE A 780 20.75 -11.16 -1.74
N VAL A 781 22.07 -10.91 -1.76
CA VAL A 781 22.78 -10.33 -0.63
C VAL A 781 22.27 -8.93 -0.29
N VAL A 782 22.17 -8.05 -1.29
CA VAL A 782 21.64 -6.69 -1.10
C VAL A 782 20.17 -6.75 -0.67
N GLY A 783 19.37 -7.63 -1.27
CA GLY A 783 17.95 -7.83 -0.96
C GLY A 783 17.73 -8.32 0.47
N TYR A 784 18.58 -9.17 0.98
CA TYR A 784 18.54 -9.58 2.37
C TYR A 784 18.69 -8.39 3.32
N PHE A 785 19.74 -7.58 3.17
CA PHE A 785 19.92 -6.39 4.00
C PHE A 785 18.79 -5.37 3.80
N LEU A 786 18.30 -5.23 2.58
CA LEU A 786 17.16 -4.38 2.28
C LEU A 786 15.89 -4.87 3.01
N SER A 787 15.67 -6.18 3.08
CA SER A 787 14.54 -6.76 3.81
C SER A 787 14.59 -6.45 5.30
N LEU A 788 15.78 -6.43 5.91
CA LEU A 788 15.92 -6.04 7.31
C LEU A 788 15.49 -4.58 7.54
N VAL A 789 15.86 -3.67 6.63
CA VAL A 789 15.42 -2.27 6.71
C VAL A 789 13.90 -2.16 6.51
N LEU A 790 13.33 -2.90 5.56
CA LEU A 790 11.88 -2.89 5.31
C LEU A 790 11.10 -3.42 6.51
N VAL A 791 11.51 -4.57 7.06
CA VAL A 791 10.80 -5.25 8.16
C VAL A 791 10.98 -4.53 9.49
N PHE A 792 12.21 -4.19 9.88
CA PHE A 792 12.48 -3.70 11.23
C PHE A 792 12.52 -2.18 11.37
N VAL A 793 12.69 -1.44 10.27
CA VAL A 793 12.74 0.03 10.30
C VAL A 793 11.50 0.63 9.68
N ILE A 794 11.30 0.43 8.38
CA ILE A 794 10.22 1.12 7.64
C ILE A 794 8.84 0.66 8.10
N ASN A 795 8.63 -0.66 8.23
CA ASN A 795 7.34 -1.19 8.68
C ASN A 795 7.01 -0.72 10.10
N LYS A 796 7.97 -0.84 11.03
CA LYS A 796 7.75 -0.42 12.43
C LYS A 796 7.49 1.07 12.55
N GLN A 797 8.23 1.91 11.81
CA GLN A 797 8.03 3.36 11.81
C GLN A 797 6.73 3.82 11.12
N SER A 798 6.23 3.03 10.15
CA SER A 798 4.98 3.34 9.43
C SER A 798 3.73 2.90 10.17
N PHE A 799 3.72 1.69 10.72
CA PHE A 799 2.52 1.03 11.26
C PHE A 799 2.57 0.81 12.77
N GLY A 800 3.74 0.84 13.39
CA GLY A 800 3.92 0.67 14.84
C GLY A 800 3.98 -0.77 15.31
N TRP A 801 3.84 -1.77 14.44
CA TRP A 801 3.93 -3.20 14.80
C TRP A 801 5.21 -3.87 14.31
N THR A 802 5.59 -4.96 14.97
CA THR A 802 6.77 -5.75 14.66
C THR A 802 6.40 -6.98 13.84
N ILE A 803 6.93 -7.10 12.62
CA ILE A 803 6.82 -8.31 11.80
C ILE A 803 7.87 -9.31 12.28
N ARG A 804 7.48 -10.58 12.52
CA ARG A 804 8.40 -11.68 12.81
C ARG A 804 9.10 -12.09 11.52
N PHE A 805 10.41 -12.00 11.49
CA PHE A 805 11.20 -12.36 10.30
C PHE A 805 11.06 -13.84 9.96
N HIS A 806 10.70 -14.14 8.74
CA HIS A 806 10.56 -15.49 8.22
C HIS A 806 11.21 -15.63 6.84
N TRP A 807 11.78 -16.79 6.57
CA TRP A 807 12.37 -17.10 5.28
C TRP A 807 11.35 -17.79 4.38
N PRO A 808 10.80 -17.14 3.33
CA PRO A 808 9.92 -17.80 2.37
C PRO A 808 10.75 -18.56 1.31
N VAL A 809 11.43 -19.62 1.74
CA VAL A 809 12.44 -20.33 0.94
C VAL A 809 11.91 -20.76 -0.43
N ALA A 810 10.70 -21.34 -0.48
CA ALA A 810 10.09 -21.79 -1.73
C ALA A 810 9.88 -20.64 -2.73
N VAL A 811 9.39 -19.48 -2.24
CA VAL A 811 9.17 -18.29 -3.08
C VAL A 811 10.50 -17.74 -3.59
N LEU A 812 11.50 -17.63 -2.72
CA LEU A 812 12.82 -17.10 -3.09
C LEU A 812 13.53 -18.00 -4.10
N VAL A 813 13.57 -19.29 -3.85
CA VAL A 813 14.22 -20.25 -4.78
C VAL A 813 13.49 -20.26 -6.12
N GLY A 814 12.16 -20.28 -6.13
CA GLY A 814 11.37 -20.21 -7.35
C GLY A 814 11.63 -18.92 -8.15
N ALA A 815 11.63 -17.78 -7.47
CA ALA A 815 11.85 -16.48 -8.09
C ALA A 815 13.28 -16.33 -8.63
N LEU A 816 14.30 -16.67 -7.86
CA LEU A 816 15.71 -16.63 -8.30
C LEU A 816 15.96 -17.58 -9.49
N THR A 817 15.36 -18.79 -9.46
CA THR A 817 15.44 -19.74 -10.58
C THR A 817 14.75 -19.17 -11.83
N ALA A 818 13.59 -18.54 -11.68
CA ALA A 818 12.87 -17.91 -12.80
C ALA A 818 13.68 -16.77 -13.43
N VAL A 819 14.29 -15.89 -12.61
CA VAL A 819 15.17 -14.81 -13.11
C VAL A 819 16.39 -15.38 -13.82
N TYR A 820 17.03 -16.39 -13.25
CA TYR A 820 18.15 -17.08 -13.90
C TYR A 820 17.77 -17.65 -15.26
N ALA A 821 16.68 -18.42 -15.31
CA ALA A 821 16.17 -19.01 -16.54
C ALA A 821 15.81 -17.93 -17.59
N ALA A 822 15.14 -16.86 -17.16
CA ALA A 822 14.81 -15.73 -18.04
C ALA A 822 16.06 -15.03 -18.60
N THR A 823 17.12 -14.89 -17.77
CA THR A 823 18.41 -14.31 -18.20
C THR A 823 19.11 -15.18 -19.24
N VAL A 824 19.13 -16.50 -19.04
CA VAL A 824 19.70 -17.45 -20.01
C VAL A 824 18.89 -17.45 -21.31
N LEU A 825 17.55 -17.43 -21.22
CA LEU A 825 16.67 -17.35 -22.39
C LEU A 825 16.87 -16.03 -23.16
N ALA A 826 17.09 -14.91 -22.47
CA ALA A 826 17.43 -13.63 -23.10
C ALA A 826 18.70 -13.69 -23.93
N GLY A 827 19.65 -14.55 -23.56
CA GLY A 827 20.89 -14.84 -24.32
C GLY A 827 20.70 -15.65 -25.61
N VAL A 828 19.53 -16.30 -25.77
CA VAL A 828 19.30 -17.17 -26.95
C VAL A 828 19.28 -16.41 -28.28
N TYR A 829 18.64 -15.24 -28.29
CA TYR A 829 18.58 -14.41 -29.51
C TYR A 829 19.94 -13.83 -29.89
N PRO A 830 20.71 -13.19 -28.98
CA PRO A 830 22.10 -12.80 -29.27
C PRO A 830 22.99 -14.00 -29.73
N ALA A 831 22.86 -15.16 -29.10
CA ALA A 831 23.61 -16.35 -29.48
C ALA A 831 23.29 -16.83 -30.90
N ARG A 832 22.01 -16.79 -31.31
CA ARG A 832 21.62 -17.11 -32.71
C ARG A 832 22.18 -16.09 -33.70
N MET A 833 22.20 -14.81 -33.33
CA MET A 833 22.77 -13.78 -34.18
C MET A 833 24.29 -13.94 -34.33
N ALA A 834 25.01 -14.25 -33.25
CA ALA A 834 26.45 -14.50 -33.28
C ALA A 834 26.84 -15.65 -34.23
N VAL A 835 26.04 -16.69 -34.25
CA VAL A 835 26.24 -17.85 -35.15
C VAL A 835 26.02 -17.50 -36.63
N ARG A 836 25.19 -16.52 -36.96
CA ARG A 836 24.88 -16.08 -38.33
C ARG A 836 25.89 -15.10 -38.92
N LEU A 837 26.87 -14.61 -38.15
CA LEU A 837 27.91 -13.72 -38.65
C LEU A 837 28.79 -14.47 -39.68
N ASP A 838 28.95 -13.89 -40.88
CA ASP A 838 29.85 -14.43 -41.89
C ASP A 838 31.31 -14.07 -41.53
N PRO A 839 32.21 -15.08 -41.34
CA PRO A 839 33.59 -14.81 -40.99
C PRO A 839 34.36 -14.00 -42.07
N LEU A 840 34.01 -14.17 -43.35
CA LEU A 840 34.67 -13.47 -44.46
C LEU A 840 34.28 -12.01 -44.53
N GLU A 841 32.99 -11.68 -44.31
CA GLU A 841 32.50 -10.31 -44.33
C GLU A 841 33.06 -9.46 -43.17
N VAL A 842 33.25 -10.10 -42.00
CA VAL A 842 33.77 -9.45 -40.77
C VAL A 842 35.29 -9.13 -40.90
N ILE A 843 36.07 -9.90 -41.69
CA ILE A 843 37.51 -9.65 -41.89
C ILE A 843 37.76 -8.59 -42.97
N HIS A 844 36.87 -8.46 -43.95
CA HIS A 844 36.98 -7.48 -45.03
C HIS A 844 36.38 -6.09 -44.73
N GLU A 845 35.69 -5.88 -43.65
CA GLU A 845 35.30 -4.56 -43.19
C GLU A 845 36.51 -3.83 -42.57
N GLU A 846 37.35 -3.16 -43.41
CA GLU A 846 38.33 -2.14 -43.02
C GLU A 846 37.66 -0.76 -42.72
#